data_23672a45002242b894e8bced9dc659e9
#
_entry.id   23672a45002242b894e8bced9dc659e9
#
_cell.length_a   1.000
_cell.length_b   1.000
_cell.length_c   1.000
_cell.angle_alpha   90.00
_cell.angle_beta   90.00
_cell.angle_gamma   90.00
#
_symmetry.space_group_name_H-M   'P 1'
#
loop_
_entity.id
_entity.type
_entity.pdbx_description
1 polymer ?
#
loop_
_entity_poly.entity_id
_entity_poly.type
_entity_poly.pdbx_seq_one_letter_code
_entity_poly.pdbx_strand_id
1 'polypeptide(L)'
;MAEMLRLEEQYAIVSETDRSPAPFRVLKYGDSFAVFDPHGDVVPGPSSEHGFFHAGTRFLSQFELLLASRQPLLLSSTISEDNTVFAADLTNPDVVRPDGHVSLVRGLLHLFRSRVVWEGAWAERLRISNYALHPIEVPIAIRFDADFADVFEVRGTRRTRRGVRETDRSSVDVVMRYRGLDGLQRATRIASDPTPVRTDDGLVTFVWCLEPHVSVELEITVTCEVQGTGAPLGFDDICARLKRRVADVESRECIVLSSNDGFNRWVHRSAADLQMMISDTPHGPYPYAGIPWYSTPFGRDGLITALELLWAVPDVARGVLSFLAATQATTIVDAQDAQPGKILHEMRDGEMAALGEIPFGRYYGTADATPLFVMLAGAYFQRTGDLGLIEQLWPNILAALEWMQVYGDVDGDGLIEYARRSEIGLVHQGWKDSWDSVFHADGALAEPPIALCEIQGYAYGAWSGASRLAHARGDAVRAAEWGQRASALQTRFEQAFWCEDLGTYALALDAHKRPCRVRTSNPGHCLFSGIVSEDRAPIVAATLMADESFAGWGVRTVAAGAARYNPMSYHNGSVWPHDSAILAAGLARYGFTNDAMRILGATFDLSQKVDLHRLPELICGFHRRAGDCPTLYPVACAPQAWAAGAVYLMLQACLGLHIDAAARRISFSHAILPETIDWLRIANLHVADATVDLMLTRYAHDVGVAVLRRDGDVEILTVK
;
A
#
# COMPACT_ATOMS: atom_id res chain seq x y z
N MET A 1 -1.63 9.05 35.51
CA MET A 1 -2.85 8.27 35.15
C MET A 1 -2.49 7.51 33.90
N ALA A 2 -2.66 6.20 33.85
CA ALA A 2 -2.51 5.47 32.59
C ALA A 2 -3.56 6.01 31.63
N GLU A 3 -3.15 6.51 30.47
CA GLU A 3 -4.04 6.85 29.37
C GLU A 3 -4.75 5.55 28.96
N MET A 4 -6.01 5.40 29.37
CA MET A 4 -6.84 4.30 28.88
C MET A 4 -7.27 4.66 27.47
N LEU A 5 -6.74 3.94 26.50
CA LEU A 5 -7.20 3.95 25.11
C LEU A 5 -8.66 3.53 25.05
N ARG A 6 -9.54 4.41 24.60
CA ARG A 6 -10.82 4.00 24.08
C ARG A 6 -10.62 3.61 22.62
N LEU A 7 -10.51 2.30 22.37
CA LEU A 7 -10.29 1.74 21.03
C LEU A 7 -11.30 2.23 20.00
N GLU A 8 -12.53 2.54 20.45
CA GLU A 8 -13.61 3.06 19.59
C GLU A 8 -13.37 4.49 19.08
N GLU A 9 -12.54 5.29 19.77
CA GLU A 9 -12.28 6.69 19.40
C GLU A 9 -11.15 6.86 18.39
N GLN A 10 -10.44 5.78 18.01
CA GLN A 10 -9.20 5.89 17.24
C GLN A 10 -9.14 5.02 15.98
N TYR A 11 -10.22 4.28 15.67
CA TYR A 11 -10.24 3.32 14.56
C TYR A 11 -9.02 2.37 14.54
N ALA A 12 -8.48 2.08 15.73
CA ALA A 12 -7.34 1.19 15.88
C ALA A 12 -7.70 -0.23 15.45
N ILE A 13 -6.74 -0.94 14.86
CA ILE A 13 -6.90 -2.35 14.52
C ILE A 13 -6.67 -3.13 15.80
N VAL A 14 -7.70 -3.87 16.26
CA VAL A 14 -7.64 -4.68 17.47
C VAL A 14 -6.96 -6.00 17.18
N SER A 15 -5.92 -6.33 17.93
CA SER A 15 -5.26 -7.64 17.89
C SER A 15 -5.52 -8.35 19.22
N GLU A 16 -6.48 -9.28 19.24
CA GLU A 16 -6.86 -10.06 20.44
C GLU A 16 -6.34 -11.51 20.39
N THR A 17 -5.46 -11.87 19.45
CA THR A 17 -5.09 -13.27 19.27
C THR A 17 -3.80 -13.62 20.02
N ASP A 18 -3.86 -14.70 20.82
CA ASP A 18 -2.68 -15.39 21.41
C ASP A 18 -1.83 -16.13 20.36
N ARG A 19 -2.20 -16.06 19.07
CA ARG A 19 -1.49 -16.73 17.99
C ARG A 19 -0.51 -15.75 17.35
N SER A 20 0.74 -16.18 17.23
CA SER A 20 1.69 -15.55 16.29
C SER A 20 1.02 -15.46 14.92
N PRO A 21 1.06 -14.31 14.23
CA PRO A 21 0.44 -14.20 12.92
C PRO A 21 1.05 -15.26 12.00
N ALA A 22 0.26 -16.28 11.66
CA ALA A 22 0.64 -17.19 10.58
C ALA A 22 0.69 -16.39 9.29
N PRO A 23 1.64 -16.64 8.38
CA PRO A 23 1.67 -15.96 7.11
C PRO A 23 0.34 -16.19 6.40
N PHE A 24 -0.34 -15.11 6.04
CA PHE A 24 -1.56 -15.18 5.23
C PHE A 24 -1.23 -15.06 3.74
N ARG A 25 -2.17 -15.46 2.91
CA ARG A 25 -2.12 -15.33 1.45
C ARG A 25 -3.18 -14.33 1.01
N VAL A 26 -2.85 -13.55 -0.02
CA VAL A 26 -3.73 -12.49 -0.52
C VAL A 26 -3.84 -12.58 -2.03
N LEU A 27 -5.06 -12.44 -2.54
CA LEU A 27 -5.36 -12.16 -3.94
C LEU A 27 -6.28 -10.95 -4.01
N LYS A 28 -6.11 -10.09 -5.02
CA LYS A 28 -6.95 -8.90 -5.23
C LYS A 28 -7.14 -8.63 -6.71
N TYR A 29 -8.35 -8.17 -7.05
CA TYR A 29 -8.64 -7.52 -8.31
C TYR A 29 -9.77 -6.48 -8.15
N GLY A 30 -9.54 -5.26 -8.64
CA GLY A 30 -10.51 -4.16 -8.49
C GLY A 30 -10.83 -3.88 -7.01
N ASP A 31 -12.11 -3.80 -6.67
CA ASP A 31 -12.61 -3.59 -5.31
C ASP A 31 -12.75 -4.88 -4.50
N SER A 32 -12.25 -6.01 -5.02
CA SER A 32 -12.33 -7.32 -4.37
C SER A 32 -10.98 -7.83 -3.94
N PHE A 33 -10.89 -8.34 -2.72
CA PHE A 33 -9.70 -9.04 -2.23
C PHE A 33 -10.07 -10.22 -1.33
N ALA A 34 -9.20 -11.21 -1.30
CA ALA A 34 -9.33 -12.39 -0.45
C ALA A 34 -8.09 -12.52 0.44
N VAL A 35 -8.32 -12.79 1.74
CA VAL A 35 -7.28 -13.10 2.71
C VAL A 35 -7.57 -14.47 3.30
N PHE A 36 -6.58 -15.36 3.31
CA PHE A 36 -6.74 -16.74 3.74
C PHE A 36 -5.42 -17.33 4.23
N ASP A 37 -5.48 -18.45 4.92
CA ASP A 37 -4.30 -19.14 5.45
C ASP A 37 -3.49 -19.86 4.36
N PRO A 38 -2.31 -20.44 4.66
CA PRO A 38 -1.53 -21.21 3.70
C PRO A 38 -2.20 -22.48 3.15
N HIS A 39 -3.23 -23.04 3.82
CA HIS A 39 -4.04 -24.13 3.27
C HIS A 39 -5.02 -23.62 2.21
N GLY A 40 -5.25 -22.32 2.15
CA GLY A 40 -6.28 -21.67 1.37
C GLY A 40 -7.61 -21.55 2.12
N ASP A 41 -7.63 -21.72 3.43
CA ASP A 41 -8.85 -21.64 4.24
C ASP A 41 -9.10 -20.22 4.73
N VAL A 42 -10.35 -19.78 4.65
CA VAL A 42 -10.87 -18.62 5.37
C VAL A 42 -11.35 -19.11 6.72
N VAL A 43 -10.53 -18.87 7.75
CA VAL A 43 -10.78 -19.36 9.11
C VAL A 43 -11.51 -18.27 9.92
N PRO A 44 -12.69 -18.56 10.47
CA PRO A 44 -13.43 -17.59 11.27
C PRO A 44 -12.71 -17.32 12.59
N GLY A 45 -12.86 -16.10 13.11
CA GLY A 45 -12.35 -15.69 14.42
C GLY A 45 -12.81 -14.30 14.78
N PRO A 46 -12.82 -13.92 16.08
CA PRO A 46 -13.24 -12.60 16.56
C PRO A 46 -12.28 -11.59 16.01
N SER A 47 -11.62 -11.20 15.40
CA SER A 47 -10.64 -10.26 14.81
C SER A 47 -9.83 -10.93 13.71
N SER A 48 -10.42 -11.94 13.04
CA SER A 48 -9.77 -12.58 11.91
C SER A 48 -9.88 -11.69 10.67
N GLU A 49 -8.73 -11.30 10.11
CA GLU A 49 -8.62 -10.60 8.83
C GLU A 49 -9.00 -11.47 7.63
N HIS A 50 -9.18 -12.79 7.83
CA HIS A 50 -9.56 -13.70 6.77
C HIS A 50 -10.95 -13.39 6.21
N GLY A 51 -11.10 -13.53 4.91
CA GLY A 51 -12.36 -13.32 4.22
C GLY A 51 -12.21 -13.08 2.73
N PHE A 52 -13.36 -13.06 2.06
CA PHE A 52 -13.48 -12.48 0.73
C PHE A 52 -14.29 -11.19 0.83
N PHE A 53 -13.65 -10.09 0.48
CA PHE A 53 -14.18 -8.73 0.62
C PHE A 53 -14.48 -8.16 -0.76
N HIS A 54 -15.56 -7.38 -0.84
CA HIS A 54 -15.90 -6.57 -1.99
C HIS A 54 -16.50 -5.24 -1.53
N ALA A 55 -16.00 -4.12 -2.05
CA ALA A 55 -16.47 -2.76 -1.71
C ALA A 55 -16.62 -2.54 -0.19
N GLY A 56 -15.59 -2.90 0.59
CA GLY A 56 -15.55 -2.69 2.05
C GLY A 56 -16.39 -3.66 2.90
N THR A 57 -17.12 -4.61 2.28
CA THR A 57 -17.94 -5.61 2.97
C THR A 57 -17.32 -7.01 2.84
N ARG A 58 -17.31 -7.80 3.92
CA ARG A 58 -16.87 -9.20 3.92
C ARG A 58 -18.03 -10.12 3.47
N PHE A 59 -17.96 -10.58 2.23
CA PHE A 59 -18.97 -11.47 1.63
C PHE A 59 -18.76 -12.95 1.99
N LEU A 60 -17.57 -13.36 2.41
CA LEU A 60 -17.27 -14.72 2.87
C LEU A 60 -16.41 -14.60 4.13
N SER A 61 -16.93 -15.08 5.26
CA SER A 61 -16.25 -15.05 6.56
C SER A 61 -15.72 -16.40 7.01
N GLN A 62 -16.14 -17.47 6.33
CA GLN A 62 -15.64 -18.82 6.53
C GLN A 62 -15.63 -19.57 5.19
N PHE A 63 -14.53 -20.30 4.92
CA PHE A 63 -14.43 -21.23 3.79
C PHE A 63 -13.30 -22.22 4.07
N GLU A 64 -13.66 -23.41 4.57
CA GLU A 64 -12.70 -24.43 5.03
C GLU A 64 -12.88 -25.72 4.25
N LEU A 65 -11.79 -26.26 3.75
CA LEU A 65 -11.73 -27.57 3.09
C LEU A 65 -11.56 -28.69 4.13
N LEU A 66 -12.45 -29.67 4.12
CA LEU A 66 -12.40 -30.83 4.99
C LEU A 66 -12.35 -32.11 4.17
N LEU A 67 -11.44 -33.02 4.52
CA LEU A 67 -11.36 -34.38 4.03
C LEU A 67 -11.70 -35.32 5.18
N ALA A 68 -12.74 -36.15 5.02
CA ALA A 68 -13.25 -37.03 6.08
C ALA A 68 -13.44 -36.26 7.42
N SER A 69 -14.02 -35.04 7.38
CA SER A 69 -14.26 -34.15 8.51
C SER A 69 -12.98 -33.62 9.20
N ARG A 70 -11.83 -33.70 8.58
CA ARG A 70 -10.55 -33.19 9.08
C ARG A 70 -9.91 -32.25 8.07
N GLN A 71 -9.16 -31.29 8.56
CA GLN A 71 -8.34 -30.42 7.69
C GLN A 71 -7.24 -31.28 7.03
N PRO A 72 -7.01 -31.18 5.71
CA PRO A 72 -5.88 -31.80 5.05
C PRO A 72 -4.54 -31.28 5.58
N LEU A 73 -3.48 -32.09 5.45
CA LEU A 73 -2.12 -31.66 5.80
C LEU A 73 -1.53 -30.82 4.67
N LEU A 74 -0.94 -29.67 5.03
CA LEU A 74 -0.24 -28.79 4.09
C LEU A 74 1.13 -29.39 3.72
N LEU A 75 1.41 -29.53 2.43
CA LEU A 75 2.72 -29.88 1.90
C LEU A 75 3.48 -28.63 1.43
N SER A 76 2.81 -27.80 0.62
CA SER A 76 3.35 -26.51 0.16
C SER A 76 2.23 -25.54 -0.20
N SER A 77 2.52 -24.23 -0.17
CA SER A 77 1.62 -23.21 -0.73
C SER A 77 2.39 -22.00 -1.23
N THR A 78 1.89 -21.40 -2.29
CA THR A 78 2.47 -20.21 -2.90
C THR A 78 1.42 -19.32 -3.56
N ILE A 79 1.80 -18.07 -3.83
CA ILE A 79 1.13 -17.21 -4.81
C ILE A 79 2.03 -17.16 -6.05
N SER A 80 1.46 -17.21 -7.24
CA SER A 80 2.20 -17.03 -8.50
C SER A 80 3.01 -15.72 -8.49
N GLU A 81 4.06 -15.67 -9.30
CA GLU A 81 4.95 -14.50 -9.34
C GLU A 81 4.21 -13.21 -9.72
N ASP A 82 3.15 -13.33 -10.54
CA ASP A 82 2.27 -12.24 -10.99
C ASP A 82 1.08 -11.95 -10.06
N ASN A 83 1.03 -12.56 -8.87
CA ASN A 83 -0.06 -12.44 -7.88
C ASN A 83 -1.46 -12.84 -8.39
N THR A 84 -1.57 -13.63 -9.46
CA THR A 84 -2.87 -13.96 -10.06
C THR A 84 -3.47 -15.25 -9.54
N VAL A 85 -2.64 -16.22 -9.12
CA VAL A 85 -3.09 -17.56 -8.71
C VAL A 85 -2.47 -17.93 -7.36
N PHE A 86 -3.31 -18.35 -6.43
CA PHE A 86 -2.89 -19.11 -5.26
C PHE A 86 -2.85 -20.61 -5.63
N ALA A 87 -1.84 -21.32 -5.13
CA ALA A 87 -1.73 -22.76 -5.24
C ALA A 87 -1.29 -23.39 -3.92
N ALA A 88 -1.90 -24.51 -3.54
CA ALA A 88 -1.50 -25.32 -2.40
C ALA A 88 -1.53 -26.80 -2.75
N ASP A 89 -0.47 -27.52 -2.35
CA ASP A 89 -0.41 -28.96 -2.34
C ASP A 89 -0.75 -29.46 -0.95
N LEU A 90 -1.76 -30.31 -0.87
CA LEU A 90 -2.27 -30.86 0.38
C LEU A 90 -2.32 -32.40 0.28
N THR A 91 -2.38 -33.08 1.43
CA THR A 91 -2.56 -34.52 1.50
C THR A 91 -3.48 -34.92 2.64
N ASN A 92 -4.01 -36.12 2.60
CA ASN A 92 -4.85 -36.64 3.68
C ASN A 92 -4.05 -36.90 4.96
N PRO A 93 -4.59 -36.59 6.16
CA PRO A 93 -4.10 -37.09 7.43
C PRO A 93 -4.46 -38.59 7.59
N ASP A 94 -3.93 -39.23 8.63
CA ASP A 94 -4.43 -40.53 9.07
C ASP A 94 -5.89 -40.40 9.53
N VAL A 95 -6.80 -41.18 8.96
CA VAL A 95 -8.21 -41.26 9.39
C VAL A 95 -8.38 -42.48 10.27
N VAL A 96 -8.61 -42.24 11.58
CA VAL A 96 -8.74 -43.28 12.58
C VAL A 96 -10.23 -43.49 12.87
N ARG A 97 -10.68 -44.78 12.84
CA ARG A 97 -12.04 -45.15 13.22
C ARG A 97 -12.22 -45.15 14.74
N PRO A 98 -13.46 -45.15 15.25
CA PRO A 98 -13.72 -45.19 16.69
C PRO A 98 -13.14 -46.43 17.40
N ASP A 99 -12.91 -47.49 16.65
CA ASP A 99 -12.29 -48.77 17.13
C ASP A 99 -10.75 -48.70 17.21
N GLY A 100 -10.14 -47.56 16.84
CA GLY A 100 -8.69 -47.32 16.86
C GLY A 100 -7.95 -47.77 15.60
N HIS A 101 -8.63 -48.39 14.63
CA HIS A 101 -7.99 -48.77 13.36
C HIS A 101 -7.90 -47.60 12.39
N VAL A 102 -6.76 -47.48 11.67
CA VAL A 102 -6.58 -46.51 10.61
C VAL A 102 -7.33 -46.96 9.36
N SER A 103 -8.34 -46.19 8.96
CA SER A 103 -9.13 -46.49 7.74
C SER A 103 -8.51 -45.88 6.48
N LEU A 104 -7.77 -44.80 6.60
CA LEU A 104 -7.03 -44.14 5.53
C LEU A 104 -5.67 -43.68 6.08
N VAL A 105 -4.59 -44.25 5.57
CA VAL A 105 -3.22 -43.88 5.94
C VAL A 105 -2.89 -42.55 5.27
N ARG A 106 -2.17 -41.68 5.98
CA ARG A 106 -1.72 -40.37 5.44
C ARG A 106 -0.91 -40.54 4.16
N GLY A 107 -1.02 -39.55 3.26
CA GLY A 107 -0.20 -39.48 2.05
C GLY A 107 -0.67 -40.35 0.89
N LEU A 108 -1.87 -40.93 0.94
CA LEU A 108 -2.45 -41.71 -0.15
C LEU A 108 -3.24 -40.86 -1.15
N LEU A 109 -3.77 -39.72 -0.71
CA LEU A 109 -4.47 -38.77 -1.55
C LEU A 109 -3.63 -37.50 -1.68
N HIS A 110 -3.53 -36.98 -2.89
CA HIS A 110 -3.00 -35.65 -3.15
C HIS A 110 -4.14 -34.72 -3.55
N LEU A 111 -4.22 -33.55 -2.93
CA LEU A 111 -5.18 -32.51 -3.23
C LEU A 111 -4.41 -31.28 -3.71
N PHE A 112 -4.59 -30.92 -4.98
CA PHE A 112 -4.06 -29.67 -5.53
C PHE A 112 -5.16 -28.63 -5.57
N ARG A 113 -5.01 -27.58 -4.77
CA ARG A 113 -5.96 -26.50 -4.59
C ARG A 113 -5.44 -25.27 -5.29
N SER A 114 -6.19 -24.70 -6.22
CA SER A 114 -5.85 -23.46 -6.89
C SER A 114 -7.01 -22.47 -6.83
N ARG A 115 -6.70 -21.17 -6.70
CA ARG A 115 -7.68 -20.11 -6.52
C ARG A 115 -7.32 -18.87 -7.29
N VAL A 116 -8.33 -18.20 -7.83
CA VAL A 116 -8.24 -16.93 -8.55
C VAL A 116 -9.35 -15.99 -8.09
N VAL A 117 -9.09 -14.68 -8.17
CA VAL A 117 -10.04 -13.62 -7.80
C VAL A 117 -10.19 -12.65 -8.97
N TRP A 118 -11.43 -12.27 -9.23
CA TRP A 118 -11.81 -11.20 -10.14
C TRP A 118 -12.84 -10.33 -9.43
N GLU A 119 -13.19 -9.19 -10.01
CA GLU A 119 -14.13 -8.25 -9.40
C GLU A 119 -15.46 -8.91 -9.01
N GLY A 120 -15.77 -8.95 -7.73
CA GLY A 120 -16.95 -9.60 -7.16
C GLY A 120 -16.99 -11.13 -7.32
N ALA A 121 -15.93 -11.77 -7.83
CA ALA A 121 -15.92 -13.21 -8.08
C ALA A 121 -14.64 -13.87 -7.54
N TRP A 122 -14.80 -15.05 -6.99
CA TRP A 122 -13.76 -15.97 -6.58
C TRP A 122 -14.03 -17.33 -7.24
N ALA A 123 -13.04 -17.93 -7.87
CA ALA A 123 -13.13 -19.31 -8.33
C ALA A 123 -12.00 -20.15 -7.75
N GLU A 124 -12.36 -21.36 -7.34
CA GLU A 124 -11.43 -22.34 -6.80
C GLU A 124 -11.56 -23.63 -7.58
N ARG A 125 -10.43 -24.26 -7.92
CA ARG A 125 -10.34 -25.57 -8.51
C ARG A 125 -9.56 -26.50 -7.59
N LEU A 126 -10.17 -27.62 -7.21
CA LEU A 126 -9.58 -28.65 -6.40
C LEU A 126 -9.45 -29.93 -7.24
N ARG A 127 -8.21 -30.37 -7.47
CA ARG A 127 -7.94 -31.67 -8.10
C ARG A 127 -7.52 -32.67 -7.03
N ILE A 128 -8.21 -33.82 -6.96
CA ILE A 128 -7.97 -34.86 -5.98
C ILE A 128 -7.50 -36.11 -6.71
N SER A 129 -6.34 -36.66 -6.33
CA SER A 129 -5.70 -37.81 -6.98
C SER A 129 -5.48 -38.93 -5.96
N ASN A 130 -5.81 -40.15 -6.34
CA ASN A 130 -5.56 -41.36 -5.53
C ASN A 130 -4.24 -42.03 -5.93
N TYR A 131 -3.29 -42.11 -5.00
CA TYR A 131 -2.00 -42.78 -5.18
C TYR A 131 -1.92 -44.14 -4.44
N ALA A 132 -3.03 -44.61 -3.85
CA ALA A 132 -3.09 -45.97 -3.29
C ALA A 132 -3.19 -47.02 -4.39
N LEU A 133 -2.98 -48.29 -4.02
CA LEU A 133 -3.12 -49.46 -4.92
C LEU A 133 -4.54 -50.07 -4.90
N HIS A 134 -5.49 -49.36 -4.27
CA HIS A 134 -6.89 -49.77 -4.14
C HIS A 134 -7.82 -48.55 -4.26
N PRO A 135 -9.08 -48.76 -4.59
CA PRO A 135 -10.07 -47.69 -4.60
C PRO A 135 -10.22 -47.05 -3.21
N ILE A 136 -10.38 -45.74 -3.17
CA ILE A 136 -10.62 -44.98 -1.94
C ILE A 136 -11.91 -44.20 -2.10
N GLU A 137 -12.81 -44.31 -1.11
CA GLU A 137 -13.94 -43.42 -0.96
C GLU A 137 -13.45 -42.11 -0.33
N VAL A 138 -13.66 -40.99 -1.03
CA VAL A 138 -13.16 -39.66 -0.67
C VAL A 138 -14.33 -38.73 -0.35
N PRO A 139 -14.69 -38.56 0.93
CA PRO A 139 -15.66 -37.56 1.35
C PRO A 139 -14.95 -36.21 1.53
N ILE A 140 -15.31 -35.26 0.68
CA ILE A 140 -14.88 -33.86 0.75
C ILE A 140 -16.04 -33.03 1.24
N ALA A 141 -15.78 -32.10 2.16
CA ALA A 141 -16.75 -31.09 2.57
C ALA A 141 -16.13 -29.71 2.53
N ILE A 142 -16.96 -28.73 2.18
CA ILE A 142 -16.61 -27.30 2.28
C ILE A 142 -17.53 -26.68 3.32
N ARG A 143 -16.95 -26.14 4.37
CA ARG A 143 -17.66 -25.36 5.38
C ARG A 143 -17.57 -23.88 5.02
N PHE A 144 -18.68 -23.16 5.07
CA PHE A 144 -18.74 -21.77 4.66
C PHE A 144 -19.72 -20.96 5.52
N ASP A 145 -19.46 -19.65 5.63
CA ASP A 145 -20.40 -18.66 6.17
C ASP A 145 -20.11 -17.28 5.57
N ALA A 146 -21.12 -16.39 5.61
CA ALA A 146 -21.03 -14.99 5.19
C ALA A 146 -21.65 -14.10 6.28
N ASP A 147 -20.85 -13.31 6.97
CA ASP A 147 -21.32 -12.45 8.05
C ASP A 147 -21.69 -11.05 7.58
N PHE A 148 -21.27 -10.66 6.36
CA PHE A 148 -21.45 -9.33 5.76
C PHE A 148 -20.97 -8.20 6.68
N ALA A 149 -19.88 -8.46 7.43
CA ALA A 149 -19.28 -7.46 8.28
C ALA A 149 -18.62 -6.36 7.44
N ASP A 150 -18.79 -5.10 7.85
CA ASP A 150 -17.98 -4.00 7.34
C ASP A 150 -16.52 -4.20 7.75
N VAL A 151 -15.57 -3.74 6.94
CA VAL A 151 -14.14 -3.84 7.25
C VAL A 151 -13.79 -3.24 8.62
N PHE A 152 -14.52 -2.20 9.08
CA PHE A 152 -14.33 -1.62 10.41
C PHE A 152 -14.81 -2.54 11.52
N GLU A 153 -15.88 -3.32 11.30
CA GLU A 153 -16.29 -4.36 12.26
C GLU A 153 -15.22 -5.45 12.36
N VAL A 154 -14.64 -5.85 11.23
CA VAL A 154 -13.52 -6.82 11.20
C VAL A 154 -12.29 -6.28 11.93
N ARG A 155 -12.04 -4.96 11.86
CA ARG A 155 -10.97 -4.27 12.61
C ARG A 155 -11.22 -4.18 14.11
N GLY A 156 -12.42 -4.51 14.58
CA GLY A 156 -12.80 -4.50 16.00
C GLY A 156 -13.83 -3.44 16.40
N THR A 157 -14.31 -2.60 15.46
CA THR A 157 -15.39 -1.62 15.76
C THR A 157 -16.69 -2.36 16.06
N ARG A 158 -17.30 -2.07 17.20
CA ARG A 158 -18.55 -2.70 17.62
C ARG A 158 -19.76 -1.88 17.15
N ARG A 159 -20.66 -2.52 16.42
CA ARG A 159 -21.94 -1.92 16.03
C ARG A 159 -23.06 -2.35 16.97
N THR A 160 -23.91 -1.42 17.36
CA THR A 160 -25.10 -1.69 18.19
C THR A 160 -26.25 -2.30 17.40
N ARG A 161 -26.31 -2.05 16.10
CA ARG A 161 -27.37 -2.51 15.19
C ARG A 161 -26.75 -3.00 13.89
N ARG A 162 -27.31 -4.08 13.34
CA ARG A 162 -26.98 -4.65 12.03
C ARG A 162 -28.26 -4.93 11.26
N GLY A 163 -28.14 -5.13 9.97
CA GLY A 163 -29.22 -5.57 9.10
C GLY A 163 -29.65 -7.03 9.36
N VAL A 164 -30.45 -7.58 8.47
CA VAL A 164 -31.04 -8.93 8.60
C VAL A 164 -30.37 -9.88 7.62
N ARG A 165 -29.93 -11.04 8.12
CA ARG A 165 -29.37 -12.15 7.31
C ARG A 165 -30.44 -13.22 7.05
N GLU A 166 -30.45 -13.76 5.84
CA GLU A 166 -31.29 -14.87 5.38
C GLU A 166 -30.47 -15.82 4.53
N THR A 167 -30.75 -17.13 4.61
CA THR A 167 -30.08 -18.14 3.77
C THR A 167 -31.12 -18.91 2.97
N ASP A 168 -30.95 -18.94 1.65
CA ASP A 168 -31.75 -19.72 0.73
C ASP A 168 -30.87 -20.85 0.15
N ARG A 169 -31.44 -22.06 0.09
CA ARG A 169 -30.73 -23.27 -0.33
C ARG A 169 -31.50 -23.93 -1.46
N SER A 170 -30.86 -24.03 -2.59
CA SER A 170 -31.32 -24.88 -3.68
C SER A 170 -30.46 -26.14 -3.75
N SER A 171 -30.87 -27.10 -4.57
CA SER A 171 -30.04 -28.28 -4.85
C SER A 171 -28.81 -27.95 -5.69
N VAL A 172 -28.71 -26.76 -6.24
CA VAL A 172 -27.64 -26.34 -7.16
C VAL A 172 -26.74 -25.30 -6.51
N ASP A 173 -27.32 -24.30 -5.84
CA ASP A 173 -26.60 -23.15 -5.27
C ASP A 173 -27.00 -22.90 -3.83
N VAL A 174 -26.07 -22.35 -3.05
CA VAL A 174 -26.36 -21.75 -1.75
C VAL A 174 -26.29 -20.22 -1.90
N VAL A 175 -27.34 -19.51 -1.46
CA VAL A 175 -27.37 -18.05 -1.48
C VAL A 175 -27.64 -17.52 -0.07
N MET A 176 -26.64 -16.88 0.49
CA MET A 176 -26.74 -16.15 1.75
C MET A 176 -27.02 -14.66 1.45
N ARG A 177 -28.06 -14.10 2.06
CA ARG A 177 -28.48 -12.70 1.81
C ARG A 177 -28.36 -11.87 3.07
N TYR A 178 -28.10 -10.59 2.87
CA TYR A 178 -28.06 -9.59 3.91
C TYR A 178 -28.74 -8.30 3.41
N ARG A 179 -29.75 -7.84 4.15
CA ARG A 179 -30.33 -6.53 3.94
C ARG A 179 -29.71 -5.57 4.94
N GLY A 180 -28.82 -4.68 4.47
CA GLY A 180 -28.16 -3.69 5.28
C GLY A 180 -29.11 -2.60 5.80
N LEU A 181 -28.67 -1.88 6.82
CA LEU A 181 -29.36 -0.70 7.34
C LEU A 181 -29.32 0.49 6.35
N ASP A 182 -28.37 0.47 5.43
CA ASP A 182 -28.27 1.38 4.27
C ASP A 182 -29.34 1.10 3.19
N GLY A 183 -30.16 0.06 3.38
CA GLY A 183 -31.18 -0.37 2.45
C GLY A 183 -30.67 -1.22 1.28
N LEU A 184 -29.36 -1.44 1.15
CA LEU A 184 -28.80 -2.27 0.10
C LEU A 184 -28.97 -3.77 0.44
N GLN A 185 -29.30 -4.55 -0.60
CA GLN A 185 -29.31 -6.00 -0.52
C GLN A 185 -27.98 -6.52 -1.04
N ARG A 186 -27.27 -7.26 -0.18
CA ARG A 186 -26.04 -7.97 -0.51
C ARG A 186 -26.28 -9.46 -0.47
N ALA A 187 -25.64 -10.23 -1.36
CA ALA A 187 -25.73 -11.69 -1.29
C ALA A 187 -24.41 -12.35 -1.69
N THR A 188 -24.13 -13.47 -1.06
CA THR A 188 -23.04 -14.38 -1.44
C THR A 188 -23.66 -15.62 -2.04
N ARG A 189 -23.35 -15.88 -3.31
CA ARG A 189 -23.76 -17.09 -4.00
C ARG A 189 -22.58 -18.05 -4.08
N ILE A 190 -22.78 -19.31 -3.66
CA ILE A 190 -21.80 -20.38 -3.79
C ILE A 190 -22.40 -21.45 -4.72
N ALA A 191 -21.70 -21.73 -5.82
CA ALA A 191 -22.05 -22.79 -6.77
C ALA A 191 -20.86 -23.72 -6.97
N SER A 192 -21.12 -24.97 -7.41
CA SER A 192 -20.07 -25.95 -7.66
C SER A 192 -20.39 -26.84 -8.87
N ASP A 193 -19.33 -27.32 -9.51
CA ASP A 193 -19.36 -28.34 -10.55
C ASP A 193 -18.32 -29.43 -10.20
N PRO A 194 -18.77 -30.68 -9.97
CA PRO A 194 -20.16 -31.17 -9.96
C PRO A 194 -20.98 -30.64 -8.77
N THR A 195 -22.31 -30.81 -8.85
CA THR A 195 -23.21 -30.45 -7.76
C THR A 195 -22.96 -31.33 -6.51
N PRO A 196 -23.12 -30.77 -5.29
CA PRO A 196 -22.90 -31.55 -4.07
C PRO A 196 -23.92 -32.66 -3.89
N VAL A 197 -23.52 -33.76 -3.26
CA VAL A 197 -24.42 -34.87 -2.88
C VAL A 197 -25.30 -34.49 -1.67
N ARG A 198 -24.86 -33.51 -0.87
CA ARG A 198 -25.58 -33.02 0.31
C ARG A 198 -25.25 -31.54 0.57
N THR A 199 -26.28 -30.80 0.88
CA THR A 199 -26.18 -29.37 1.30
C THR A 199 -26.88 -29.22 2.66
N ASP A 200 -26.09 -28.89 3.69
CA ASP A 200 -26.56 -28.58 5.05
C ASP A 200 -26.35 -27.10 5.36
N ASP A 201 -26.62 -26.70 6.61
CA ASP A 201 -26.35 -25.34 7.08
C ASP A 201 -24.84 -25.09 7.17
N GLY A 202 -24.33 -24.24 6.28
CA GLY A 202 -22.91 -23.89 6.22
C GLY A 202 -21.98 -25.03 5.79
N LEU A 203 -22.50 -26.10 5.14
CA LEU A 203 -21.69 -27.23 4.70
C LEU A 203 -22.24 -27.84 3.40
N VAL A 204 -21.37 -28.00 2.41
CA VAL A 204 -21.64 -28.80 1.22
C VAL A 204 -20.70 -30.01 1.20
N THR A 205 -21.22 -31.17 0.77
CA THR A 205 -20.47 -32.44 0.79
C THR A 205 -20.49 -33.11 -0.57
N PHE A 206 -19.33 -33.62 -0.96
CA PHE A 206 -19.07 -34.38 -2.16
C PHE A 206 -18.49 -35.76 -1.77
N VAL A 207 -18.82 -36.81 -2.53
CA VAL A 207 -18.28 -38.15 -2.30
C VAL A 207 -17.93 -38.79 -3.64
N TRP A 208 -16.69 -39.24 -3.77
CA TRP A 208 -16.21 -39.99 -4.92
C TRP A 208 -15.57 -41.29 -4.49
N CYS A 209 -15.70 -42.31 -5.30
CA CYS A 209 -14.87 -43.50 -5.21
C CYS A 209 -13.80 -43.43 -6.31
N LEU A 210 -12.56 -43.15 -5.92
CA LEU A 210 -11.44 -42.99 -6.85
C LEU A 210 -10.66 -44.29 -7.00
N GLU A 211 -10.61 -44.83 -8.20
CA GLU A 211 -9.73 -45.91 -8.57
C GLU A 211 -8.24 -45.53 -8.42
N PRO A 212 -7.32 -46.52 -8.28
CA PRO A 212 -5.89 -46.24 -8.24
C PRO A 212 -5.43 -45.36 -9.41
N HIS A 213 -4.67 -44.28 -9.10
CA HIS A 213 -4.10 -43.33 -10.06
C HIS A 213 -5.14 -42.54 -10.87
N VAL A 214 -6.41 -42.52 -10.42
CA VAL A 214 -7.45 -41.67 -11.00
C VAL A 214 -7.54 -40.34 -10.23
N SER A 215 -7.88 -39.28 -10.96
CA SER A 215 -8.12 -37.95 -10.41
C SER A 215 -9.53 -37.46 -10.73
N VAL A 216 -10.09 -36.65 -9.84
CA VAL A 216 -11.33 -35.90 -10.04
C VAL A 216 -11.09 -34.43 -9.81
N GLU A 217 -11.86 -33.59 -10.48
CA GLU A 217 -11.83 -32.14 -10.29
C GLU A 217 -13.17 -31.67 -9.71
N LEU A 218 -13.07 -30.68 -8.83
CA LEU A 218 -14.18 -29.93 -8.26
C LEU A 218 -13.89 -28.44 -8.48
N GLU A 219 -14.81 -27.76 -9.12
CA GLU A 219 -14.78 -26.31 -9.23
C GLU A 219 -15.82 -25.69 -8.31
N ILE A 220 -15.44 -24.63 -7.58
CA ILE A 220 -16.31 -23.87 -6.70
C ILE A 220 -16.21 -22.41 -7.07
N THR A 221 -17.35 -21.75 -7.25
CA THR A 221 -17.43 -20.31 -7.51
C THR A 221 -18.16 -19.61 -6.38
N VAL A 222 -17.62 -18.47 -5.95
CA VAL A 222 -18.24 -17.56 -5.00
C VAL A 222 -18.47 -16.23 -5.70
N THR A 223 -19.71 -15.75 -5.70
CA THR A 223 -20.09 -14.48 -6.34
C THR A 223 -20.67 -13.52 -5.30
N CYS A 224 -20.12 -12.31 -5.25
CA CYS A 224 -20.68 -11.19 -4.52
C CYS A 224 -21.78 -10.53 -5.36
N GLU A 225 -22.99 -10.45 -4.84
CA GLU A 225 -24.12 -9.76 -5.48
C GLU A 225 -24.49 -8.54 -4.66
N VAL A 226 -24.58 -7.37 -5.30
CA VAL A 226 -25.11 -6.13 -4.70
C VAL A 226 -26.30 -5.68 -5.53
N GLN A 227 -27.47 -5.52 -4.89
CA GLN A 227 -28.74 -5.18 -5.56
C GLN A 227 -29.11 -6.14 -6.70
N GLY A 228 -28.76 -7.43 -6.56
CA GLY A 228 -29.00 -8.45 -7.57
C GLY A 228 -28.08 -8.38 -8.79
N THR A 229 -27.05 -7.54 -8.75
CA THR A 229 -25.99 -7.50 -9.79
C THR A 229 -24.78 -8.28 -9.29
N GLY A 230 -24.34 -9.24 -10.09
CA GLY A 230 -23.17 -10.09 -9.88
C GLY A 230 -23.15 -11.16 -10.96
N ALA A 231 -22.02 -11.41 -11.58
CA ALA A 231 -21.87 -12.42 -12.62
C ALA A 231 -20.99 -13.56 -12.12
N PRO A 232 -21.49 -14.80 -12.08
CA PRO A 232 -20.65 -15.95 -11.80
C PRO A 232 -19.61 -16.11 -12.90
N LEU A 233 -18.35 -16.31 -12.53
CA LEU A 233 -17.24 -16.53 -13.44
C LEU A 233 -16.54 -17.82 -13.04
N GLY A 234 -16.32 -18.70 -14.02
CA GLY A 234 -15.56 -19.92 -13.81
C GLY A 234 -14.05 -19.67 -13.70
N PHE A 235 -13.33 -20.66 -13.20
CA PHE A 235 -11.89 -20.60 -12.97
C PHE A 235 -11.12 -20.24 -14.25
N ASP A 236 -11.42 -20.90 -15.37
CA ASP A 236 -10.73 -20.67 -16.65
C ASP A 236 -11.03 -19.30 -17.23
N ASP A 237 -12.26 -18.80 -17.08
CA ASP A 237 -12.64 -17.45 -17.54
C ASP A 237 -11.87 -16.37 -16.78
N ILE A 238 -11.76 -16.50 -15.45
CA ILE A 238 -10.97 -15.57 -14.62
C ILE A 238 -9.50 -15.66 -15.02
N CYS A 239 -8.91 -16.86 -15.13
CA CYS A 239 -7.53 -17.03 -15.57
C CYS A 239 -7.25 -16.37 -16.93
N ALA A 240 -8.16 -16.52 -17.88
CA ALA A 240 -8.01 -15.91 -19.21
C ALA A 240 -8.05 -14.37 -19.16
N ARG A 241 -8.86 -13.80 -18.27
CA ARG A 241 -8.93 -12.33 -18.06
C ARG A 241 -7.67 -11.82 -17.38
N LEU A 242 -7.21 -12.48 -16.31
CA LEU A 242 -5.99 -12.14 -15.59
C LEU A 242 -4.77 -12.19 -16.50
N LYS A 243 -4.59 -13.27 -17.28
CA LYS A 243 -3.49 -13.41 -18.25
C LYS A 243 -3.45 -12.27 -19.27
N ARG A 244 -4.62 -11.88 -19.80
CA ARG A 244 -4.70 -10.74 -20.73
C ARG A 244 -4.29 -9.44 -20.06
N ARG A 245 -4.75 -9.21 -18.82
CA ARG A 245 -4.41 -8.01 -18.05
C ARG A 245 -2.90 -7.93 -17.80
N VAL A 246 -2.28 -9.01 -17.31
CA VAL A 246 -0.83 -9.07 -17.06
C VAL A 246 -0.06 -8.79 -18.34
N ALA A 247 -0.38 -9.46 -19.45
CA ALA A 247 0.30 -9.25 -20.72
C ALA A 247 0.17 -7.81 -21.26
N ASP A 248 -1.00 -7.19 -21.09
CA ASP A 248 -1.22 -5.78 -21.49
C ASP A 248 -0.36 -4.81 -20.68
N VAL A 249 -0.27 -5.03 -19.38
CA VAL A 249 0.56 -4.21 -18.48
C VAL A 249 2.06 -4.40 -18.79
N GLU A 250 2.54 -5.64 -18.82
CA GLU A 250 3.95 -5.96 -19.11
C GLU A 250 4.42 -5.38 -20.46
N SER A 251 3.55 -5.30 -21.45
CA SER A 251 3.89 -4.74 -22.76
C SER A 251 4.21 -3.24 -22.74
N ARG A 252 3.78 -2.52 -21.70
CA ARG A 252 3.89 -1.06 -21.58
C ARG A 252 4.84 -0.61 -20.48
N GLU A 253 5.13 -1.48 -19.52
CA GLU A 253 5.92 -1.11 -18.34
C GLU A 253 7.41 -1.02 -18.62
N CYS A 254 8.04 -0.11 -17.87
CA CYS A 254 9.49 -0.04 -17.76
C CYS A 254 9.98 -1.24 -16.94
N ILE A 255 10.91 -2.02 -17.50
CA ILE A 255 11.46 -3.23 -16.89
C ILE A 255 12.82 -2.95 -16.31
N VAL A 256 13.03 -3.33 -15.05
CA VAL A 256 14.32 -3.26 -14.36
C VAL A 256 14.83 -4.68 -14.11
N LEU A 257 16.04 -4.97 -14.60
CA LEU A 257 16.74 -6.23 -14.38
C LEU A 257 18.18 -5.96 -13.94
N SER A 258 18.73 -6.82 -13.11
CA SER A 258 20.11 -6.70 -12.62
C SER A 258 20.87 -8.02 -12.72
N SER A 259 22.16 -7.98 -12.41
CA SER A 259 23.01 -9.17 -12.28
C SER A 259 22.73 -10.00 -11.02
N ASN A 260 21.85 -9.52 -10.11
CA ASN A 260 21.55 -10.17 -8.84
C ASN A 260 20.11 -10.74 -8.83
N ASP A 261 20.01 -12.08 -8.81
CA ASP A 261 18.70 -12.76 -8.84
C ASP A 261 17.81 -12.45 -7.62
N GLY A 262 18.39 -12.25 -6.44
CA GLY A 262 17.65 -11.87 -5.24
C GLY A 262 17.03 -10.49 -5.38
N PHE A 263 17.79 -9.55 -5.96
CA PHE A 263 17.31 -8.22 -6.26
C PHE A 263 16.20 -8.23 -7.33
N ASN A 264 16.38 -9.05 -8.37
CA ASN A 264 15.39 -9.22 -9.44
C ASN A 264 14.06 -9.77 -8.87
N ARG A 265 14.12 -10.77 -7.96
CA ARG A 265 12.91 -11.30 -7.29
C ARG A 265 12.19 -10.22 -6.48
N TRP A 266 12.92 -9.35 -5.76
CA TRP A 266 12.31 -8.26 -5.02
C TRP A 266 11.64 -7.24 -5.94
N VAL A 267 12.34 -6.77 -6.98
CA VAL A 267 11.78 -5.82 -7.97
C VAL A 267 10.55 -6.41 -8.66
N HIS A 268 10.63 -7.67 -9.09
CA HIS A 268 9.52 -8.36 -9.74
C HIS A 268 8.31 -8.51 -8.81
N ARG A 269 8.54 -8.90 -7.54
CA ARG A 269 7.48 -8.96 -6.54
C ARG A 269 6.85 -7.58 -6.30
N SER A 270 7.64 -6.54 -6.20
CA SER A 270 7.17 -5.16 -6.07
C SER A 270 6.29 -4.72 -7.25
N ALA A 271 6.70 -5.04 -8.48
CA ALA A 271 5.91 -4.79 -9.68
C ALA A 271 4.56 -5.54 -9.64
N ALA A 272 4.58 -6.84 -9.32
CA ALA A 272 3.36 -7.65 -9.21
C ALA A 272 2.41 -7.16 -8.09
N ASP A 273 2.96 -6.75 -6.95
CA ASP A 273 2.17 -6.18 -5.84
C ASP A 273 1.52 -4.85 -6.26
N LEU A 274 2.25 -3.97 -6.97
CA LEU A 274 1.70 -2.73 -7.50
C LEU A 274 0.60 -3.00 -8.53
N GLN A 275 0.81 -3.92 -9.49
CA GLN A 275 -0.22 -4.30 -10.46
C GLN A 275 -1.49 -4.82 -9.80
N MET A 276 -1.36 -5.59 -8.71
CA MET A 276 -2.48 -6.07 -7.92
C MET A 276 -3.17 -4.93 -7.15
N MET A 277 -2.41 -3.96 -6.60
CA MET A 277 -2.95 -2.85 -5.81
C MET A 277 -3.57 -1.74 -6.67
N ILE A 278 -3.12 -1.56 -7.91
CA ILE A 278 -3.68 -0.57 -8.84
C ILE A 278 -5.04 -1.05 -9.34
N SER A 279 -6.08 -0.30 -9.00
CA SER A 279 -7.45 -0.49 -9.44
C SER A 279 -7.80 0.50 -10.55
N ASP A 280 -8.56 0.05 -11.55
CA ASP A 280 -9.07 0.93 -12.59
C ASP A 280 -10.25 1.73 -12.04
N THR A 281 -10.16 3.07 -12.07
CA THR A 281 -11.24 3.97 -11.69
C THR A 281 -11.79 4.71 -12.93
N PRO A 282 -12.95 5.37 -12.86
CA PRO A 282 -13.44 6.21 -13.95
C PRO A 282 -12.47 7.35 -14.34
N HIS A 283 -11.50 7.65 -13.49
CA HIS A 283 -10.50 8.72 -13.69
C HIS A 283 -9.12 8.20 -14.06
N GLY A 284 -8.96 6.89 -14.24
CA GLY A 284 -7.69 6.22 -14.55
C GLY A 284 -7.20 5.29 -13.44
N PRO A 285 -5.99 4.72 -13.58
CA PRO A 285 -5.42 3.80 -12.61
C PRO A 285 -5.14 4.49 -11.28
N TYR A 286 -5.55 3.86 -10.17
CA TYR A 286 -5.34 4.38 -8.82
C TYR A 286 -4.80 3.29 -7.89
N PRO A 287 -3.65 3.48 -7.20
CA PRO A 287 -3.15 2.51 -6.23
C PRO A 287 -3.97 2.59 -4.94
N TYR A 288 -4.65 1.49 -4.58
CA TYR A 288 -5.25 1.35 -3.26
C TYR A 288 -4.15 1.10 -2.23
N ALA A 289 -4.33 1.59 -1.01
CA ALA A 289 -3.21 1.68 -0.08
C ALA A 289 -2.70 0.31 0.37
N GLY A 290 -3.49 -0.53 1.04
CA GLY A 290 -2.99 -1.80 1.55
C GLY A 290 -4.06 -2.82 1.93
N ILE A 291 -3.69 -4.10 1.93
CA ILE A 291 -4.55 -5.21 2.31
C ILE A 291 -4.08 -5.78 3.65
N PRO A 292 -5.03 -6.08 4.56
CA PRO A 292 -6.50 -6.08 4.39
C PRO A 292 -7.20 -4.76 4.69
N TRP A 293 -6.59 -3.83 5.42
CA TRP A 293 -7.29 -2.76 6.13
C TRP A 293 -7.59 -1.53 5.29
N TYR A 294 -6.75 -1.28 4.27
CA TYR A 294 -6.71 -0.04 3.51
C TYR A 294 -6.88 -0.28 2.00
N SER A 295 -7.63 -1.35 1.61
CA SER A 295 -7.93 -1.63 0.19
C SER A 295 -8.99 -0.66 -0.35
N THR A 296 -8.64 0.62 -0.43
CA THR A 296 -9.48 1.72 -0.87
C THR A 296 -8.59 2.91 -1.31
N PRO A 297 -9.12 3.92 -2.02
CA PRO A 297 -8.35 5.12 -2.34
C PRO A 297 -7.99 5.93 -1.09
N PHE A 298 -6.70 6.19 -0.89
CA PHE A 298 -6.15 7.14 0.06
C PHE A 298 -5.40 8.23 -0.69
N GLY A 299 -5.61 9.50 -0.33
CA GLY A 299 -4.99 10.63 -1.00
C GLY A 299 -3.47 10.63 -0.89
N ARG A 300 -2.94 10.64 0.32
CA ARG A 300 -1.50 10.62 0.61
C ARG A 300 -0.80 9.41 0.01
N ASP A 301 -1.34 8.21 0.25
CA ASP A 301 -0.74 6.95 -0.20
C ASP A 301 -0.68 6.89 -1.73
N GLY A 302 -1.77 7.29 -2.40
CA GLY A 302 -1.81 7.40 -3.86
C GLY A 302 -0.79 8.40 -4.40
N LEU A 303 -0.65 9.57 -3.77
CA LEU A 303 0.29 10.62 -4.17
C LEU A 303 1.75 10.19 -3.99
N ILE A 304 2.08 9.57 -2.85
CA ILE A 304 3.45 9.08 -2.57
C ILE A 304 3.77 7.92 -3.50
N THR A 305 2.89 6.92 -3.64
CA THR A 305 3.10 5.81 -4.58
C THR A 305 3.30 6.31 -6.01
N ALA A 306 2.52 7.33 -6.43
CA ALA A 306 2.69 7.94 -7.74
C ALA A 306 4.04 8.67 -7.90
N LEU A 307 4.55 9.32 -6.85
CA LEU A 307 5.90 9.93 -6.85
C LEU A 307 7.00 8.86 -6.93
N GLU A 308 6.85 7.77 -6.20
CA GLU A 308 7.80 6.63 -6.22
C GLU A 308 7.91 6.00 -7.60
N LEU A 309 6.78 5.87 -8.31
CA LEU A 309 6.69 5.24 -9.63
C LEU A 309 6.91 6.20 -10.80
N LEU A 310 6.98 7.50 -10.55
CA LEU A 310 6.85 8.53 -11.58
C LEU A 310 7.84 8.38 -12.74
N TRP A 311 9.08 7.99 -12.48
CA TRP A 311 10.08 7.82 -13.52
C TRP A 311 9.82 6.61 -14.42
N ALA A 312 9.21 5.54 -13.87
CA ALA A 312 8.99 4.26 -14.54
C ALA A 312 7.58 4.13 -15.13
N VAL A 313 6.53 4.53 -14.37
CA VAL A 313 5.11 4.34 -14.72
C VAL A 313 4.30 5.63 -14.49
N PRO A 314 4.52 6.68 -15.30
CA PRO A 314 3.87 7.99 -15.10
C PRO A 314 2.34 7.98 -15.23
N ASP A 315 1.75 6.95 -15.86
CA ASP A 315 0.29 6.82 -16.00
C ASP A 315 -0.42 6.67 -14.66
N VAL A 316 0.26 6.12 -13.65
CA VAL A 316 -0.27 6.07 -12.27
C VAL A 316 -0.45 7.48 -11.72
N ALA A 317 0.53 8.36 -11.93
CA ALA A 317 0.44 9.75 -11.50
C ALA A 317 -0.68 10.52 -12.23
N ARG A 318 -0.90 10.23 -13.52
CA ARG A 318 -2.03 10.77 -14.28
C ARG A 318 -3.37 10.37 -13.64
N GLY A 319 -3.55 9.09 -13.33
CA GLY A 319 -4.78 8.56 -12.71
C GLY A 319 -5.01 9.15 -11.32
N VAL A 320 -3.97 9.18 -10.47
CA VAL A 320 -4.03 9.74 -9.11
C VAL A 320 -4.42 11.22 -9.14
N LEU A 321 -3.75 12.03 -9.98
CA LEU A 321 -4.07 13.45 -10.12
C LEU A 321 -5.51 13.67 -10.60
N SER A 322 -5.97 12.89 -11.60
CA SER A 322 -7.32 13.01 -12.14
C SER A 322 -8.39 12.60 -11.13
N PHE A 323 -8.17 11.52 -10.39
CA PHE A 323 -9.09 11.05 -9.35
C PHE A 323 -9.21 12.05 -8.19
N LEU A 324 -8.08 12.53 -7.69
CA LEU A 324 -8.06 13.48 -6.57
C LEU A 324 -8.63 14.84 -6.96
N ALA A 325 -8.44 15.28 -8.19
CA ALA A 325 -9.09 16.49 -8.70
C ALA A 325 -10.62 16.33 -8.77
N ALA A 326 -11.12 15.17 -9.22
CA ALA A 326 -12.55 14.89 -9.29
C ALA A 326 -13.20 14.74 -7.90
N THR A 327 -12.43 14.40 -6.88
CA THR A 327 -12.91 14.23 -5.49
C THR A 327 -12.52 15.39 -4.56
N GLN A 328 -11.89 16.44 -5.08
CA GLN A 328 -11.45 17.62 -4.31
C GLN A 328 -12.63 18.31 -3.61
N ALA A 329 -12.48 18.70 -2.36
CA ALA A 329 -13.51 19.38 -1.60
C ALA A 329 -13.84 20.76 -2.18
N THR A 330 -15.11 21.10 -2.27
CA THR A 330 -15.62 22.36 -2.80
C THR A 330 -16.36 23.19 -1.78
N THR A 331 -16.70 22.63 -0.62
CA THR A 331 -17.47 23.25 0.44
C THR A 331 -16.91 22.92 1.81
N ILE A 332 -17.28 23.68 2.82
CA ILE A 332 -16.94 23.39 4.22
C ILE A 332 -17.96 22.38 4.74
N VAL A 333 -17.45 21.21 5.21
CA VAL A 333 -18.23 20.19 5.89
C VAL A 333 -17.42 19.69 7.09
N ASP A 334 -17.74 20.21 8.28
CA ASP A 334 -16.96 19.94 9.50
C ASP A 334 -16.90 18.45 9.85
N ALA A 335 -17.99 17.72 9.67
CA ALA A 335 -18.04 16.27 9.92
C ALA A 335 -17.07 15.45 9.06
N GLN A 336 -16.62 16.00 7.94
CA GLN A 336 -15.67 15.38 7.00
C GLN A 336 -14.27 16.01 7.04
N ASP A 337 -14.03 17.00 7.91
CA ASP A 337 -12.84 17.86 7.88
C ASP A 337 -12.61 18.52 6.51
N ALA A 338 -13.71 18.72 5.73
CA ALA A 338 -13.65 19.28 4.38
C ALA A 338 -13.59 20.80 4.37
N GLN A 339 -12.76 21.34 3.50
CA GLN A 339 -12.62 22.77 3.20
C GLN A 339 -12.39 22.93 1.69
N PRO A 340 -12.89 24.02 1.05
CA PRO A 340 -12.68 24.24 -0.38
C PRO A 340 -11.21 24.11 -0.78
N GLY A 341 -10.93 23.32 -1.80
CA GLY A 341 -9.57 23.08 -2.30
C GLY A 341 -8.80 21.95 -1.63
N LYS A 342 -9.27 21.43 -0.48
CA LYS A 342 -8.61 20.35 0.26
C LYS A 342 -8.70 19.03 -0.51
N ILE A 343 -7.62 18.26 -0.51
CA ILE A 343 -7.54 16.94 -1.16
C ILE A 343 -8.02 15.84 -0.20
N LEU A 344 -8.62 14.81 -0.76
CA LEU A 344 -9.16 13.66 -0.05
C LEU A 344 -8.11 12.97 0.83
N HIS A 345 -8.50 12.56 2.06
CA HIS A 345 -7.72 11.65 2.89
C HIS A 345 -8.02 10.20 2.49
N GLU A 346 -9.28 9.76 2.65
CA GLU A 346 -9.74 8.44 2.21
C GLU A 346 -11.22 8.47 1.79
N MET A 347 -11.63 7.47 1.01
CA MET A 347 -12.99 7.28 0.55
C MET A 347 -13.38 5.80 0.65
N ARG A 348 -14.57 5.52 1.23
CA ARG A 348 -15.08 4.15 1.43
C ARG A 348 -16.55 4.02 1.08
N ASP A 349 -16.92 2.84 0.55
CA ASP A 349 -18.27 2.51 0.09
C ASP A 349 -19.00 1.53 1.02
N GLY A 350 -18.42 1.18 2.18
CA GLY A 350 -19.01 0.25 3.15
C GLY A 350 -20.31 0.77 3.79
N GLU A 351 -21.08 -0.15 4.41
CA GLU A 351 -22.35 0.20 5.07
C GLU A 351 -22.18 1.25 6.17
N MET A 352 -21.12 1.12 6.99
CA MET A 352 -20.84 2.06 8.08
C MET A 352 -20.54 3.47 7.56
N ALA A 353 -19.84 3.57 6.44
CA ALA A 353 -19.56 4.83 5.76
C ALA A 353 -20.84 5.47 5.19
N ALA A 354 -21.69 4.68 4.53
CA ALA A 354 -22.97 5.12 3.97
C ALA A 354 -23.95 5.65 5.03
N LEU A 355 -23.90 5.08 6.23
CA LEU A 355 -24.75 5.48 7.36
C LEU A 355 -24.14 6.63 8.20
N GLY A 356 -22.91 7.05 7.91
CA GLY A 356 -22.21 8.06 8.71
C GLY A 356 -21.81 7.56 10.11
N GLU A 357 -21.74 6.24 10.33
CA GLU A 357 -21.24 5.63 11.58
C GLU A 357 -19.72 5.84 11.72
N ILE A 358 -19.04 6.07 10.61
CA ILE A 358 -17.64 6.48 10.49
C ILE A 358 -17.55 7.68 9.53
N PRO A 359 -16.53 8.58 9.65
CA PRO A 359 -16.44 9.78 8.82
C PRO A 359 -15.96 9.48 7.39
N PHE A 360 -15.52 8.27 7.10
CA PHE A 360 -14.68 7.89 5.94
C PHE A 360 -15.46 7.64 4.63
N GLY A 361 -16.73 7.98 4.51
CA GLY A 361 -17.44 7.96 3.21
C GLY A 361 -16.75 8.86 2.18
N ARG A 362 -16.49 10.11 2.54
CA ARG A 362 -15.50 11.02 1.95
C ARG A 362 -14.90 11.83 3.08
N TYR A 363 -13.63 11.65 3.35
CA TYR A 363 -12.98 12.28 4.49
C TYR A 363 -11.74 13.06 4.04
N TYR A 364 -11.55 14.25 4.62
CA TYR A 364 -10.51 15.20 4.23
C TYR A 364 -9.58 15.57 5.39
N GLY A 365 -9.57 14.80 6.46
CA GLY A 365 -8.70 15.01 7.62
C GLY A 365 -7.23 14.69 7.35
N THR A 366 -6.64 15.40 6.41
CA THR A 366 -5.24 15.31 5.99
C THR A 366 -4.77 16.72 5.58
N ALA A 367 -3.62 17.16 6.08
CA ALA A 367 -3.06 18.46 5.72
C ALA A 367 -1.90 18.33 4.70
N ASP A 368 -1.35 17.16 4.52
CA ASP A 368 -0.23 16.84 3.64
C ASP A 368 -0.66 16.52 2.20
N ALA A 369 -1.81 15.89 1.99
CA ALA A 369 -2.27 15.48 0.66
C ALA A 369 -2.48 16.67 -0.29
N THR A 370 -2.90 17.83 0.22
CA THR A 370 -3.15 19.02 -0.61
C THR A 370 -1.86 19.59 -1.21
N PRO A 371 -0.80 19.88 -0.45
CA PRO A 371 0.47 20.29 -1.03
C PRO A 371 1.13 19.17 -1.85
N LEU A 372 1.03 17.89 -1.46
CA LEU A 372 1.53 16.75 -2.25
C LEU A 372 0.87 16.66 -3.63
N PHE A 373 -0.43 16.96 -3.76
CA PHE A 373 -1.13 16.99 -5.04
C PHE A 373 -0.51 18.00 -6.01
N VAL A 374 -0.22 19.23 -5.56
CA VAL A 374 0.41 20.25 -6.39
C VAL A 374 1.86 19.88 -6.70
N MET A 375 2.59 19.32 -5.72
CA MET A 375 3.96 18.86 -5.90
C MET A 375 4.04 17.76 -6.94
N LEU A 376 3.13 16.76 -6.90
CA LEU A 376 3.04 15.69 -7.89
C LEU A 376 2.69 16.24 -9.27
N ALA A 377 1.75 17.21 -9.39
CA ALA A 377 1.42 17.83 -10.66
C ALA A 377 2.65 18.51 -11.33
N GLY A 378 3.47 19.22 -10.53
CA GLY A 378 4.73 19.80 -11.00
C GLY A 378 5.76 18.76 -11.44
N ALA A 379 5.91 17.67 -10.67
CA ALA A 379 6.81 16.57 -10.98
C ALA A 379 6.34 15.77 -12.22
N TYR A 380 5.03 15.52 -12.33
CA TYR A 380 4.41 14.86 -13.47
C TYR A 380 4.66 15.62 -14.77
N PHE A 381 4.44 16.95 -14.76
CA PHE A 381 4.72 17.78 -15.93
C PHE A 381 6.19 17.72 -16.35
N GLN A 382 7.11 17.82 -15.39
CA GLN A 382 8.56 17.71 -15.67
C GLN A 382 8.90 16.35 -16.31
N ARG A 383 8.31 15.26 -15.77
CA ARG A 383 8.55 13.90 -16.25
C ARG A 383 7.94 13.62 -17.62
N THR A 384 6.80 14.20 -17.96
CA THR A 384 6.01 13.83 -19.15
C THR A 384 5.90 14.93 -20.20
N GLY A 385 6.00 16.20 -19.84
CA GLY A 385 5.71 17.32 -20.70
C GLY A 385 4.21 17.53 -21.01
N ASP A 386 3.32 16.79 -20.34
CA ASP A 386 1.88 16.78 -20.62
C ASP A 386 1.18 18.06 -20.10
N LEU A 387 1.30 19.12 -20.87
CA LEU A 387 0.60 20.39 -20.58
C LEU A 387 -0.93 20.23 -20.70
N GLY A 388 -1.40 19.29 -21.51
CA GLY A 388 -2.85 19.06 -21.72
C GLY A 388 -3.55 18.63 -20.43
N LEU A 389 -2.98 17.69 -19.67
CA LEU A 389 -3.50 17.34 -18.35
C LEU A 389 -3.40 18.49 -17.36
N ILE A 390 -2.28 19.21 -17.34
CA ILE A 390 -2.10 20.35 -16.45
C ILE A 390 -3.14 21.44 -16.69
N GLU A 391 -3.50 21.71 -17.95
CA GLU A 391 -4.58 22.66 -18.29
C GLU A 391 -5.94 22.20 -17.74
N GLN A 392 -6.25 20.89 -17.84
CA GLN A 392 -7.47 20.34 -17.28
C GLN A 392 -7.51 20.45 -15.75
N LEU A 393 -6.40 20.19 -15.09
CA LEU A 393 -6.26 20.23 -13.62
C LEU A 393 -6.03 21.64 -13.06
N TRP A 394 -5.83 22.65 -13.91
CA TRP A 394 -5.45 23.98 -13.45
C TRP A 394 -6.39 24.60 -12.42
N PRO A 395 -7.73 24.51 -12.56
CA PRO A 395 -8.65 25.00 -11.54
C PRO A 395 -8.47 24.30 -10.18
N ASN A 396 -8.17 23.00 -10.20
CA ASN A 396 -7.95 22.21 -8.98
C ASN A 396 -6.62 22.58 -8.31
N ILE A 397 -5.56 22.81 -9.11
CA ILE A 397 -4.27 23.28 -8.63
C ILE A 397 -4.42 24.64 -7.96
N LEU A 398 -5.17 25.58 -8.58
CA LEU A 398 -5.45 26.89 -8.00
C LEU A 398 -6.22 26.77 -6.67
N ALA A 399 -7.25 25.93 -6.62
CA ALA A 399 -8.03 25.70 -5.41
C ALA A 399 -7.17 25.09 -4.28
N ALA A 400 -6.26 24.16 -4.60
CA ALA A 400 -5.32 23.60 -3.63
C ALA A 400 -4.34 24.65 -3.08
N LEU A 401 -3.80 25.52 -3.95
CA LEU A 401 -2.93 26.63 -3.54
C LEU A 401 -3.68 27.68 -2.70
N GLU A 402 -4.95 27.94 -3.02
CA GLU A 402 -5.82 28.81 -2.22
C GLU A 402 -6.09 28.20 -0.84
N TRP A 403 -6.36 26.88 -0.78
CA TRP A 403 -6.52 26.18 0.51
C TRP A 403 -5.28 26.36 1.39
N MET A 404 -4.07 26.20 0.84
CA MET A 404 -2.81 26.39 1.57
C MET A 404 -2.67 27.78 2.17
N GLN A 405 -3.23 28.83 1.52
CA GLN A 405 -3.13 30.22 1.97
C GLN A 405 -4.23 30.64 2.94
N VAL A 406 -5.45 30.09 2.75
CA VAL A 406 -6.65 30.61 3.43
C VAL A 406 -7.07 29.71 4.60
N TYR A 407 -6.92 28.41 4.43
CA TYR A 407 -7.38 27.43 5.42
C TYR A 407 -6.22 26.67 6.09
N GLY A 408 -5.13 26.46 5.37
CA GLY A 408 -3.95 25.79 5.88
C GLY A 408 -3.08 26.69 6.76
N ASP A 409 -3.07 28.00 6.52
CA ASP A 409 -2.40 29.01 7.35
C ASP A 409 -3.44 29.60 8.31
N VAL A 410 -3.56 29.01 9.50
CA VAL A 410 -4.68 29.30 10.44
C VAL A 410 -4.53 30.66 11.12
N ASP A 411 -3.31 31.08 11.44
CA ASP A 411 -3.01 32.32 12.17
C ASP A 411 -2.31 33.40 11.33
N GLY A 412 -2.07 33.15 10.04
CA GLY A 412 -1.50 34.10 9.10
C GLY A 412 0.02 34.22 9.21
N ASP A 413 0.70 33.26 9.82
CA ASP A 413 2.16 33.27 9.95
C ASP A 413 2.88 32.66 8.73
N GLY A 414 2.13 32.10 7.79
CA GLY A 414 2.59 31.51 6.51
C GLY A 414 3.10 30.09 6.64
N LEU A 415 2.86 29.40 7.75
CA LEU A 415 3.07 27.96 7.92
C LEU A 415 1.75 27.22 7.70
N ILE A 416 1.84 25.99 7.19
CA ILE A 416 0.66 25.12 7.05
C ILE A 416 0.42 24.40 8.36
N GLU A 417 -0.79 24.52 8.88
CA GLU A 417 -1.23 23.96 10.14
C GLU A 417 -2.51 23.17 9.98
N TYR A 418 -2.82 22.35 10.97
CA TYR A 418 -4.09 21.66 11.04
C TYR A 418 -4.68 21.61 12.46
N ALA A 419 -5.98 21.61 12.52
CA ALA A 419 -6.76 21.27 13.69
C ALA A 419 -7.99 20.46 13.22
N ARG A 420 -8.28 19.35 13.91
CA ARG A 420 -9.46 18.53 13.64
C ARG A 420 -10.75 19.35 13.85
N ARG A 421 -11.66 19.28 12.89
CA ARG A 421 -13.00 19.90 12.95
C ARG A 421 -14.08 18.86 13.21
N SER A 422 -13.91 17.65 12.69
CA SER A 422 -14.81 16.53 12.91
C SER A 422 -14.68 15.99 14.34
N GLU A 423 -15.79 15.80 15.06
CA GLU A 423 -15.78 15.24 16.42
C GLU A 423 -15.22 13.81 16.45
N ILE A 424 -15.46 13.04 15.37
CA ILE A 424 -15.06 11.64 15.20
C ILE A 424 -13.90 11.45 14.20
N GLY A 425 -13.30 12.55 13.71
CA GLY A 425 -12.18 12.49 12.76
C GLY A 425 -10.82 12.21 13.41
N LEU A 426 -9.79 12.08 12.60
CA LEU A 426 -8.41 11.84 13.03
C LEU A 426 -7.85 13.04 13.81
N VAL A 427 -7.18 12.78 14.91
CA VAL A 427 -6.55 13.81 15.76
C VAL A 427 -5.35 14.43 15.03
N HIS A 428 -4.53 13.59 14.39
CA HIS A 428 -3.37 14.03 13.60
C HIS A 428 -3.65 13.86 12.10
N GLN A 429 -3.25 14.86 11.30
CA GLN A 429 -3.55 14.98 9.87
C GLN A 429 -2.29 15.02 9.00
N GLY A 430 -1.18 14.50 9.49
CA GLY A 430 0.05 14.19 8.75
C GLY A 430 0.17 12.71 8.44
N TRP A 431 1.30 12.27 7.87
CA TRP A 431 1.47 10.87 7.52
C TRP A 431 1.55 9.93 8.75
N LYS A 432 2.03 10.44 9.89
CA LYS A 432 1.95 9.77 11.19
C LYS A 432 0.65 10.19 11.87
N ASP A 433 -0.44 9.55 11.52
CA ASP A 433 -1.78 9.94 11.94
C ASP A 433 -2.30 9.24 13.22
N SER A 434 -1.46 8.43 13.89
CA SER A 434 -1.77 7.92 15.23
C SER A 434 -1.93 9.04 16.24
N TRP A 435 -2.85 8.88 17.16
CA TRP A 435 -3.23 9.89 18.16
C TRP A 435 -2.08 10.42 19.02
N ASP A 436 -1.00 9.62 19.18
CA ASP A 436 0.16 9.92 20.03
C ASP A 436 1.43 10.23 19.23
N SER A 437 1.32 10.47 17.93
CA SER A 437 2.47 10.60 17.02
C SER A 437 3.15 11.96 17.06
N VAL A 438 2.50 13.01 17.61
CA VAL A 438 3.06 14.38 17.70
C VAL A 438 3.15 14.81 19.16
N PHE A 439 4.39 14.94 19.65
CA PHE A 439 4.65 15.14 21.07
C PHE A 439 5.94 15.95 21.32
N HIS A 440 6.02 16.53 22.50
CA HIS A 440 7.18 17.26 23.01
C HIS A 440 8.25 16.33 23.60
N ALA A 441 9.44 16.86 23.87
CA ALA A 441 10.58 16.09 24.40
C ALA A 441 10.30 15.35 25.72
N ASP A 442 9.36 15.84 26.53
CA ASP A 442 8.91 15.23 27.77
C ASP A 442 7.79 14.17 27.57
N GLY A 443 7.35 13.97 26.32
CA GLY A 443 6.27 13.06 25.96
C GLY A 443 4.86 13.65 26.03
N ALA A 444 4.68 14.92 26.42
CA ALA A 444 3.38 15.60 26.35
C ALA A 444 2.93 15.76 24.89
N LEU A 445 1.66 15.51 24.61
CA LEU A 445 1.12 15.67 23.25
C LEU A 445 1.08 17.15 22.86
N ALA A 446 1.30 17.41 21.56
CA ALA A 446 1.20 18.76 21.01
C ALA A 446 -0.23 19.24 20.97
N GLU A 447 -0.48 20.49 21.33
CA GLU A 447 -1.79 21.11 21.28
C GLU A 447 -2.07 21.68 19.87
N PRO A 448 -3.24 21.39 19.25
CA PRO A 448 -3.58 21.96 17.95
C PRO A 448 -3.99 23.44 18.03
N PRO A 449 -3.81 24.24 16.93
CA PRO A 449 -3.33 23.82 15.60
C PRO A 449 -1.85 23.45 15.60
N ILE A 450 -1.48 22.48 14.73
CA ILE A 450 -0.14 21.90 14.67
C ILE A 450 0.44 22.12 13.28
N ALA A 451 1.68 22.63 13.20
CA ALA A 451 2.47 22.73 12.00
C ALA A 451 3.54 21.61 11.97
N LEU A 452 3.37 20.59 11.14
CA LEU A 452 4.36 19.52 10.94
C LEU A 452 5.48 19.98 9.99
N CYS A 453 6.73 19.57 10.25
CA CYS A 453 7.87 20.02 9.46
C CYS A 453 7.82 19.49 8.02
N GLU A 454 7.43 18.23 7.78
CA GLU A 454 7.32 17.64 6.44
C GLU A 454 6.23 18.32 5.59
N ILE A 455 5.14 18.79 6.21
CA ILE A 455 4.08 19.50 5.49
C ILE A 455 4.61 20.84 4.96
N GLN A 456 5.48 21.52 5.71
CA GLN A 456 6.15 22.74 5.21
C GLN A 456 7.05 22.41 4.02
N GLY A 457 7.75 21.25 4.08
CA GLY A 457 8.52 20.75 2.96
C GLY A 457 7.65 20.52 1.72
N TYR A 458 6.52 19.82 1.86
CA TYR A 458 5.60 19.59 0.75
C TYR A 458 5.00 20.89 0.19
N ALA A 459 4.67 21.85 1.07
CA ALA A 459 4.20 23.16 0.67
C ALA A 459 5.26 23.94 -0.14
N TYR A 460 6.53 23.86 0.27
CA TYR A 460 7.64 24.41 -0.50
C TYR A 460 7.75 23.77 -1.89
N GLY A 461 7.67 22.43 -1.95
CA GLY A 461 7.66 21.69 -3.20
C GLY A 461 6.47 22.06 -4.09
N ALA A 462 5.29 22.27 -3.49
CA ALA A 462 4.07 22.70 -4.15
C ALA A 462 4.22 24.10 -4.79
N TRP A 463 4.68 25.10 -4.03
CA TRP A 463 4.92 26.44 -4.54
C TRP A 463 5.96 26.47 -5.66
N SER A 464 7.06 25.72 -5.49
CA SER A 464 8.11 25.58 -6.50
C SER A 464 7.60 24.88 -7.77
N GLY A 465 6.79 23.83 -7.61
CA GLY A 465 6.13 23.12 -8.70
C GLY A 465 5.15 24.01 -9.45
N ALA A 466 4.27 24.72 -8.72
CA ALA A 466 3.30 25.65 -9.28
C ALA A 466 3.97 26.81 -10.04
N SER A 467 5.09 27.34 -9.52
CA SER A 467 5.90 28.35 -10.22
C SER A 467 6.37 27.86 -11.59
N ARG A 468 6.90 26.63 -11.66
CA ARG A 468 7.31 26.02 -12.95
C ARG A 468 6.13 25.80 -13.89
N LEU A 469 5.00 25.33 -13.39
CA LEU A 469 3.78 25.14 -14.17
C LEU A 469 3.25 26.46 -14.74
N ALA A 470 3.22 27.53 -13.93
CA ALA A 470 2.83 28.86 -14.38
C ALA A 470 3.78 29.38 -15.47
N HIS A 471 5.10 29.18 -15.31
CA HIS A 471 6.09 29.54 -16.31
C HIS A 471 5.84 28.80 -17.64
N ALA A 472 5.61 27.50 -17.60
CA ALA A 472 5.33 26.68 -18.77
C ALA A 472 4.04 27.11 -19.51
N ARG A 473 3.06 27.64 -18.77
CA ARG A 473 1.82 28.22 -19.30
C ARG A 473 1.96 29.67 -19.82
N GLY A 474 3.14 30.28 -19.68
CA GLY A 474 3.39 31.66 -20.05
C GLY A 474 2.93 32.70 -19.02
N ASP A 475 2.51 32.30 -17.81
CA ASP A 475 2.09 33.20 -16.73
C ASP A 475 3.30 33.58 -15.86
N ALA A 476 4.10 34.52 -16.35
CA ALA A 476 5.31 34.98 -15.67
C ALA A 476 5.03 35.68 -14.33
N VAL A 477 3.85 36.29 -14.17
CA VAL A 477 3.46 36.99 -12.94
C VAL A 477 3.27 35.98 -11.81
N ARG A 478 2.42 34.95 -12.02
CA ARG A 478 2.22 33.89 -11.04
C ARG A 478 3.48 33.08 -10.80
N ALA A 479 4.28 32.83 -11.84
CA ALA A 479 5.55 32.12 -11.69
C ALA A 479 6.47 32.83 -10.70
N ALA A 480 6.63 34.16 -10.84
CA ALA A 480 7.44 34.97 -9.93
C ALA A 480 6.85 35.02 -8.51
N GLU A 481 5.54 35.26 -8.38
CA GLU A 481 4.85 35.31 -7.09
C GLU A 481 5.03 33.99 -6.31
N TRP A 482 4.75 32.83 -6.94
CA TRP A 482 4.84 31.53 -6.27
C TRP A 482 6.28 31.12 -5.96
N GLY A 483 7.25 31.51 -6.79
CA GLY A 483 8.67 31.37 -6.48
C GLY A 483 9.09 32.17 -5.23
N GLN A 484 8.58 33.42 -5.09
CA GLN A 484 8.80 34.21 -3.88
C GLN A 484 8.16 33.61 -2.64
N ARG A 485 6.94 33.01 -2.76
CA ARG A 485 6.29 32.29 -1.65
C ARG A 485 7.09 31.09 -1.20
N ALA A 486 7.63 30.31 -2.13
CA ALA A 486 8.52 29.20 -1.80
C ALA A 486 9.74 29.68 -1.00
N SER A 487 10.42 30.72 -1.46
CA SER A 487 11.60 31.28 -0.77
C SER A 487 11.27 31.86 0.60
N ALA A 488 10.10 32.54 0.74
CA ALA A 488 9.64 33.05 2.02
C ALA A 488 9.34 31.95 3.02
N LEU A 489 8.66 30.89 2.56
CA LEU A 489 8.38 29.70 3.39
C LEU A 489 9.68 29.01 3.85
N GLN A 490 10.67 28.84 2.96
CA GLN A 490 11.97 28.28 3.32
C GLN A 490 12.65 29.11 4.42
N THR A 491 12.70 30.43 4.26
CA THR A 491 13.31 31.31 5.27
C THR A 491 12.62 31.16 6.64
N ARG A 492 11.30 31.12 6.64
CA ARG A 492 10.50 30.97 7.86
C ARG A 492 10.69 29.61 8.51
N PHE A 493 10.69 28.54 7.71
CA PHE A 493 10.94 27.18 8.13
C PHE A 493 12.30 27.04 8.83
N GLU A 494 13.36 27.61 8.22
CA GLU A 494 14.71 27.60 8.77
C GLU A 494 14.81 28.31 10.13
N GLN A 495 14.01 29.34 10.34
CA GLN A 495 13.98 30.11 11.60
C GLN A 495 13.16 29.41 12.69
N ALA A 496 12.02 28.80 12.32
CA ALA A 496 11.06 28.31 13.29
C ALA A 496 11.31 26.87 13.74
N PHE A 497 11.80 25.99 12.83
CA PHE A 497 11.91 24.56 13.10
C PHE A 497 13.31 24.09 13.46
N TRP A 498 14.36 24.85 13.18
CA TRP A 498 15.71 24.39 13.45
C TRP A 498 16.02 24.26 14.94
N CYS A 499 16.57 23.12 15.33
CA CYS A 499 17.00 22.80 16.70
C CYS A 499 18.52 22.54 16.68
N GLU A 500 19.32 23.56 17.00
CA GLU A 500 20.78 23.52 16.90
C GLU A 500 21.40 22.36 17.72
N ASP A 501 20.95 22.17 18.96
CA ASP A 501 21.44 21.13 19.87
C ASP A 501 21.01 19.71 19.49
N LEU A 502 19.93 19.57 18.71
CA LEU A 502 19.51 18.27 18.15
C LEU A 502 20.16 17.96 16.80
N GLY A 503 20.70 18.97 16.11
CA GLY A 503 21.22 18.84 14.76
C GLY A 503 20.16 18.46 13.73
N THR A 504 18.90 18.88 13.95
CA THR A 504 17.78 18.57 13.07
C THR A 504 16.64 19.55 13.27
N TYR A 505 15.61 19.46 12.42
CA TYR A 505 14.36 20.22 12.57
C TYR A 505 13.44 19.57 13.61
N ALA A 506 12.69 20.39 14.35
CA ALA A 506 11.62 19.95 15.22
C ALA A 506 10.57 19.15 14.43
N LEU A 507 9.97 18.12 15.07
CA LEU A 507 8.87 17.35 14.48
C LEU A 507 7.72 18.27 14.05
N ALA A 508 7.35 19.20 14.91
CA ALA A 508 6.23 20.12 14.72
C ALA A 508 6.37 21.37 15.56
N LEU A 509 5.52 22.37 15.27
CA LEU A 509 5.20 23.47 16.18
C LEU A 509 3.76 23.27 16.68
N ASP A 510 3.53 23.48 17.97
CA ASP A 510 2.20 23.41 18.59
C ASP A 510 1.41 24.75 18.44
N ALA A 511 0.21 24.83 19.01
CA ALA A 511 -0.64 26.03 19.01
C ALA A 511 0.03 27.30 19.52
N HIS A 512 1.07 27.17 20.32
CA HIS A 512 1.84 28.29 20.87
C HIS A 512 3.17 28.49 20.16
N LYS A 513 3.36 27.85 18.99
CA LYS A 513 4.60 27.84 18.21
C LYS A 513 5.80 27.28 18.99
N ARG A 514 5.56 26.46 20.02
CA ARG A 514 6.61 25.77 20.75
C ARG A 514 7.08 24.56 19.93
N PRO A 515 8.39 24.40 19.69
CA PRO A 515 8.88 23.28 18.88
C PRO A 515 8.77 21.95 19.63
N CYS A 516 8.25 20.93 18.98
CA CYS A 516 8.30 19.53 19.40
C CYS A 516 9.71 18.99 19.10
N ARG A 517 10.61 19.13 20.09
CA ARG A 517 12.07 18.89 19.96
C ARG A 517 12.38 17.39 20.07
N VAL A 518 12.04 16.64 19.04
CA VAL A 518 12.18 15.17 18.97
C VAL A 518 12.88 14.80 17.67
N ARG A 519 13.87 13.89 17.73
CA ARG A 519 14.49 13.32 16.53
C ARG A 519 13.58 12.29 15.91
N THR A 520 13.18 12.54 14.67
CA THR A 520 12.24 11.72 13.90
C THR A 520 12.70 11.59 12.45
N SER A 521 12.04 10.74 11.66
CA SER A 521 12.28 10.63 10.20
C SER A 521 11.75 11.81 9.39
N ASN A 522 10.79 12.60 9.92
CA ASN A 522 10.12 13.69 9.21
C ASN A 522 11.08 14.70 8.56
N PRO A 523 12.24 15.11 9.15
CA PRO A 523 13.22 15.96 8.47
C PRO A 523 13.79 15.39 7.16
N GLY A 524 13.75 14.07 6.98
CA GLY A 524 14.11 13.43 5.70
C GLY A 524 13.16 13.77 4.56
N HIS A 525 11.86 13.98 4.85
CA HIS A 525 10.88 14.50 3.89
C HIS A 525 11.16 15.96 3.54
N CYS A 526 11.72 16.72 4.48
CA CYS A 526 12.20 18.10 4.22
C CYS A 526 13.40 18.10 3.26
N LEU A 527 14.33 17.13 3.40
CA LEU A 527 15.40 16.93 2.40
C LEU A 527 14.79 16.58 1.03
N PHE A 528 13.84 15.64 0.98
CA PHE A 528 13.19 15.22 -0.27
C PHE A 528 12.54 16.38 -1.00
N SER A 529 11.83 17.25 -0.31
CA SER A 529 11.18 18.44 -0.90
C SER A 529 12.14 19.52 -1.35
N GLY A 530 13.35 19.60 -0.76
CA GLY A 530 14.37 20.60 -1.04
C GLY A 530 14.22 21.90 -0.22
N ILE A 531 13.43 21.88 0.87
CA ILE A 531 13.27 23.05 1.74
C ILE A 531 14.48 23.30 2.64
N VAL A 532 15.26 22.27 2.91
CA VAL A 532 16.45 22.33 3.79
C VAL A 532 17.55 23.15 3.15
N SER A 533 18.21 24.03 3.92
CA SER A 533 19.38 24.78 3.44
C SER A 533 20.58 23.86 3.24
N GLU A 534 21.43 24.20 2.27
CA GLU A 534 22.66 23.45 1.93
C GLU A 534 23.59 23.30 3.15
N ASP A 535 23.67 24.32 4.02
CA ASP A 535 24.54 24.31 5.21
C ASP A 535 24.05 23.33 6.28
N ARG A 536 22.74 23.08 6.38
CA ARG A 536 22.11 22.21 7.40
C ARG A 536 21.93 20.79 6.90
N ALA A 537 21.85 20.57 5.60
CA ALA A 537 21.63 19.25 5.01
C ALA A 537 22.63 18.18 5.50
N PRO A 538 23.95 18.45 5.60
CA PRO A 538 24.91 17.46 6.15
C PRO A 538 24.61 17.06 7.59
N ILE A 539 24.18 18.01 8.42
CA ILE A 539 23.88 17.78 9.83
C ILE A 539 22.63 16.92 9.99
N VAL A 540 21.59 17.24 9.22
CA VAL A 540 20.34 16.47 9.16
C VAL A 540 20.60 15.05 8.68
N ALA A 541 21.40 14.88 7.60
CA ALA A 541 21.80 13.58 7.08
C ALA A 541 22.51 12.75 8.13
N ALA A 542 23.50 13.31 8.84
CA ALA A 542 24.22 12.63 9.90
C ALA A 542 23.29 12.19 11.04
N THR A 543 22.30 13.01 11.41
CA THR A 543 21.32 12.71 12.45
C THR A 543 20.39 11.56 12.04
N LEU A 544 19.92 11.54 10.79
CA LEU A 544 19.06 10.49 10.25
C LEU A 544 19.79 9.13 10.15
N MET A 545 21.09 9.15 9.89
CA MET A 545 21.92 7.95 9.70
C MET A 545 22.65 7.51 10.99
N ALA A 546 22.44 8.20 12.12
CA ALA A 546 22.96 7.80 13.43
C ALA A 546 22.26 6.53 13.95
N ASP A 547 22.92 5.76 14.84
CA ASP A 547 22.43 4.47 15.35
C ASP A 547 21.06 4.57 16.07
N GLU A 548 20.79 5.71 16.71
CA GLU A 548 19.50 5.97 17.35
C GLU A 548 18.37 6.09 16.32
N SER A 549 18.66 6.60 15.12
CA SER A 549 17.69 6.79 14.02
C SER A 549 17.69 5.64 13.04
N PHE A 550 18.85 5.13 12.62
CA PHE A 550 18.97 4.05 11.64
C PHE A 550 19.00 2.67 12.32
N ALA A 551 17.94 1.89 12.14
CA ALA A 551 17.78 0.57 12.76
C ALA A 551 18.67 -0.53 12.17
N GLY A 552 19.29 -0.31 10.99
CA GLY A 552 19.94 -1.34 10.19
C GLY A 552 19.03 -2.06 9.22
N TRP A 553 17.70 -1.84 9.31
CA TRP A 553 16.67 -2.26 8.34
C TRP A 553 16.11 -1.08 7.54
N GLY A 554 16.29 0.13 8.04
CA GLY A 554 15.78 1.41 7.56
C GLY A 554 15.82 2.44 8.67
N VAL A 555 15.28 3.63 8.44
CA VAL A 555 15.22 4.70 9.42
C VAL A 555 13.97 4.57 10.28
N ARG A 556 14.12 4.71 11.60
CA ARG A 556 13.02 4.70 12.56
C ARG A 556 12.19 5.97 12.45
N THR A 557 10.89 5.85 12.57
CA THR A 557 9.97 6.99 12.62
C THR A 557 10.25 7.94 13.76
N VAL A 558 10.72 7.42 14.92
CA VAL A 558 11.19 8.15 16.09
C VAL A 558 12.50 7.52 16.55
N ALA A 559 13.51 8.33 16.84
CA ALA A 559 14.81 7.87 17.28
C ALA A 559 14.76 7.18 18.66
N ALA A 560 15.59 6.16 18.85
CA ALA A 560 15.72 5.49 20.13
C ALA A 560 16.13 6.50 21.23
N GLY A 561 15.51 6.36 22.41
CA GLY A 561 15.73 7.26 23.56
C GLY A 561 14.78 8.45 23.64
N ALA A 562 13.94 8.73 22.65
CA ALA A 562 12.87 9.72 22.76
C ALA A 562 11.77 9.23 23.74
N ALA A 563 11.06 10.17 24.38
CA ALA A 563 10.11 9.86 25.46
C ALA A 563 8.99 8.88 25.07
N ARG A 564 8.51 8.95 23.81
CA ARG A 564 7.48 8.02 23.30
C ARG A 564 8.05 6.96 22.35
N TYR A 565 9.37 6.78 22.30
CA TYR A 565 9.97 5.73 21.50
C TYR A 565 9.49 4.35 21.95
N ASN A 566 8.91 3.62 21.03
CA ASN A 566 8.55 2.21 21.19
C ASN A 566 8.74 1.51 19.83
N PRO A 567 9.71 0.60 19.68
CA PRO A 567 9.95 -0.08 18.40
C PRO A 567 8.78 -0.91 17.90
N MET A 568 7.81 -1.21 18.75
CA MET A 568 6.58 -1.94 18.45
C MET A 568 5.37 -0.99 18.29
N SER A 569 5.57 0.32 18.28
CA SER A 569 4.50 1.29 17.99
C SER A 569 4.34 1.45 16.49
N TYR A 570 3.09 1.73 16.05
CA TYR A 570 2.79 1.94 14.63
C TYR A 570 3.58 3.13 14.05
N HIS A 571 3.62 4.30 14.75
CA HIS A 571 4.33 5.49 14.27
C HIS A 571 5.46 6.02 15.19
N ASN A 572 5.69 5.42 16.37
CA ASN A 572 6.63 5.97 17.35
C ASN A 572 7.90 5.12 17.54
N GLY A 573 8.48 4.60 16.46
CA GLY A 573 9.75 3.88 16.53
C GLY A 573 9.89 2.72 15.55
N SER A 574 8.86 2.41 14.76
CA SER A 574 8.84 1.44 13.65
C SER A 574 9.68 1.92 12.46
N VAL A 575 9.88 1.03 11.48
CA VAL A 575 10.53 1.31 10.19
C VAL A 575 9.55 1.07 9.06
N TRP A 576 9.38 2.07 8.19
CA TRP A 576 8.48 2.04 7.04
C TRP A 576 9.28 2.09 5.74
N PRO A 577 9.04 1.18 4.79
CA PRO A 577 9.76 1.19 3.51
C PRO A 577 9.61 2.49 2.71
N HIS A 578 8.39 3.05 2.60
CA HIS A 578 8.15 4.30 1.89
C HIS A 578 8.85 5.50 2.53
N ASP A 579 8.81 5.62 3.88
CA ASP A 579 9.50 6.66 4.65
C ASP A 579 11.00 6.58 4.35
N SER A 580 11.59 5.36 4.47
CA SER A 580 12.99 5.12 4.12
C SER A 580 13.32 5.46 2.65
N ALA A 581 12.40 5.21 1.71
CA ALA A 581 12.59 5.56 0.29
C ALA A 581 12.60 7.08 0.06
N ILE A 582 11.67 7.80 0.69
CA ILE A 582 11.63 9.27 0.65
C ILE A 582 12.91 9.86 1.24
N LEU A 583 13.39 9.29 2.37
CA LEU A 583 14.65 9.72 2.99
C LEU A 583 15.84 9.46 2.06
N ALA A 584 15.91 8.30 1.41
CA ALA A 584 16.97 7.99 0.45
C ALA A 584 16.99 8.99 -0.71
N ALA A 585 15.81 9.34 -1.24
CA ALA A 585 15.69 10.34 -2.29
C ALA A 585 16.08 11.74 -1.79
N GLY A 586 15.72 12.10 -0.56
CA GLY A 586 16.14 13.34 0.08
C GLY A 586 17.65 13.44 0.28
N LEU A 587 18.28 12.37 0.78
CA LEU A 587 19.74 12.28 0.94
C LEU A 587 20.47 12.41 -0.40
N ALA A 588 20.01 11.68 -1.41
CA ALA A 588 20.61 11.73 -2.75
C ALA A 588 20.51 13.13 -3.39
N ARG A 589 19.41 13.86 -3.15
CA ARG A 589 19.19 15.23 -3.63
C ARG A 589 20.30 16.18 -3.19
N TYR A 590 20.85 15.99 -1.98
CA TYR A 590 21.94 16.79 -1.40
C TYR A 590 23.31 16.13 -1.55
N GLY A 591 23.44 15.10 -2.38
CA GLY A 591 24.71 14.46 -2.70
C GLY A 591 25.14 13.35 -1.70
N PHE A 592 24.32 12.99 -0.71
CA PHE A 592 24.58 11.89 0.24
C PHE A 592 24.18 10.55 -0.36
N THR A 593 24.67 10.24 -1.57
CA THR A 593 24.27 9.06 -2.35
C THR A 593 24.69 7.76 -1.66
N ASN A 594 25.81 7.76 -0.92
CA ASN A 594 26.24 6.58 -0.15
C ASN A 594 25.27 6.25 1.00
N ASP A 595 24.67 7.24 1.64
CA ASP A 595 23.66 7.01 2.67
C ASP A 595 22.34 6.52 2.07
N ALA A 596 21.96 7.06 0.91
CA ALA A 596 20.84 6.52 0.12
C ALA A 596 21.07 5.05 -0.24
N MET A 597 22.30 4.68 -0.64
CA MET A 597 22.70 3.30 -0.92
C MET A 597 22.63 2.40 0.30
N ARG A 598 23.01 2.89 1.49
CA ARG A 598 22.87 2.12 2.75
C ARG A 598 21.40 1.81 3.04
N ILE A 599 20.48 2.74 2.78
CA ILE A 599 19.05 2.54 2.95
C ILE A 599 18.55 1.50 1.94
N LEU A 600 18.89 1.62 0.65
CA LEU A 600 18.54 0.64 -0.37
C LEU A 600 19.05 -0.76 -0.01
N GLY A 601 20.31 -0.89 0.43
CA GLY A 601 20.90 -2.16 0.84
C GLY A 601 20.19 -2.78 2.05
N ALA A 602 19.85 -1.97 3.07
CA ALA A 602 19.13 -2.43 4.24
C ALA A 602 17.70 -2.92 3.89
N THR A 603 17.01 -2.20 2.99
CA THR A 603 15.67 -2.59 2.51
C THR A 603 15.72 -3.82 1.61
N PHE A 604 16.77 -3.96 0.79
CA PHE A 604 17.01 -5.18 0.04
C PHE A 604 17.23 -6.38 0.96
N ASP A 605 18.05 -6.25 1.99
CA ASP A 605 18.26 -7.30 2.98
C ASP A 605 16.96 -7.68 3.70
N LEU A 606 16.11 -6.68 4.02
CA LEU A 606 14.78 -6.89 4.57
C LEU A 606 13.93 -7.75 3.63
N SER A 607 13.89 -7.41 2.33
CA SER A 607 13.12 -8.14 1.32
C SER A 607 13.53 -9.62 1.22
N GLN A 608 14.82 -9.95 1.46
CA GLN A 608 15.32 -11.33 1.43
C GLN A 608 14.92 -12.16 2.66
N LYS A 609 14.36 -11.53 3.71
CA LYS A 609 14.01 -12.16 4.98
C LYS A 609 12.49 -12.25 5.22
N VAL A 610 11.69 -11.65 4.37
CA VAL A 610 10.23 -11.69 4.44
C VAL A 610 9.65 -12.66 3.41
N ASP A 611 8.47 -13.19 3.71
CA ASP A 611 7.78 -14.15 2.84
C ASP A 611 7.49 -13.54 1.46
N LEU A 612 7.64 -14.33 0.41
CA LEU A 612 7.45 -13.93 -0.98
C LEU A 612 8.33 -12.74 -1.44
N HIS A 613 9.36 -12.35 -0.68
CA HIS A 613 10.13 -11.10 -0.90
C HIS A 613 9.26 -9.84 -0.87
N ARG A 614 8.06 -9.92 -0.28
CA ARG A 614 7.07 -8.85 -0.20
C ARG A 614 7.36 -7.95 1.00
N LEU A 615 7.66 -6.69 0.76
CA LEU A 615 7.79 -5.73 1.85
C LEU A 615 6.42 -5.49 2.50
N PRO A 616 6.32 -5.61 3.83
CA PRO A 616 5.13 -5.19 4.55
C PRO A 616 5.05 -3.67 4.63
N GLU A 617 3.91 -3.15 5.02
CA GLU A 617 3.69 -1.73 5.30
C GLU A 617 4.75 -1.15 6.25
N LEU A 618 5.03 -1.85 7.33
CA LEU A 618 6.06 -1.51 8.32
C LEU A 618 6.59 -2.76 9.01
N ILE A 619 7.73 -2.60 9.67
CA ILE A 619 8.29 -3.57 10.62
C ILE A 619 8.57 -2.88 11.95
N CYS A 620 8.69 -3.66 13.01
CA CYS A 620 9.15 -3.16 14.32
C CYS A 620 10.58 -2.61 14.23
N GLY A 621 10.84 -1.46 14.88
CA GLY A 621 12.08 -0.72 14.74
C GLY A 621 13.23 -1.20 15.65
N PHE A 622 13.31 -2.49 15.97
CA PHE A 622 14.43 -3.04 16.72
C PHE A 622 15.75 -2.89 15.95
N HIS A 623 16.85 -2.68 16.69
CA HIS A 623 18.17 -2.61 16.08
C HIS A 623 18.56 -3.97 15.49
N ARG A 624 19.05 -3.98 14.23
CA ARG A 624 19.52 -5.18 13.54
C ARG A 624 20.80 -5.71 14.18
N ARG A 625 20.83 -7.00 14.50
CA ARG A 625 22.02 -7.73 14.95
C ARG A 625 22.44 -8.72 13.85
N ALA A 626 23.69 -9.15 13.91
CA ALA A 626 24.20 -10.15 12.98
C ALA A 626 23.40 -11.46 13.09
N GLY A 627 22.85 -11.94 11.97
CA GLY A 627 22.03 -13.14 11.91
C GLY A 627 20.54 -12.95 12.21
N ASP A 628 20.09 -11.72 12.58
CA ASP A 628 18.68 -11.45 12.89
C ASP A 628 17.79 -11.51 11.62
N CYS A 629 16.52 -11.83 11.89
CA CYS A 629 15.41 -11.55 10.98
C CYS A 629 14.68 -10.28 11.45
N PRO A 630 14.00 -9.56 10.55
CA PRO A 630 13.18 -8.43 10.95
C PRO A 630 12.02 -8.89 11.84
N THR A 631 11.69 -8.10 12.85
CA THR A 631 10.50 -8.33 13.67
C THR A 631 9.30 -7.71 12.97
N LEU A 632 8.36 -8.54 12.52
CA LEU A 632 7.17 -8.08 11.82
C LEU A 632 6.20 -7.36 12.77
N TYR A 633 5.47 -6.38 12.22
CA TYR A 633 4.40 -5.72 12.95
C TYR A 633 3.09 -6.52 12.75
N PRO A 634 2.36 -6.90 13.81
CA PRO A 634 1.31 -7.92 13.73
C PRO A 634 0.16 -7.62 12.76
N VAL A 635 -0.23 -6.36 12.62
CA VAL A 635 -1.38 -5.93 11.80
C VAL A 635 -0.96 -5.09 10.58
N ALA A 636 0.32 -5.14 10.20
CA ALA A 636 0.80 -4.47 9.00
C ALA A 636 0.13 -5.02 7.74
N CYS A 637 -0.28 -4.14 6.84
CA CYS A 637 -0.73 -4.55 5.51
C CYS A 637 0.41 -5.19 4.72
N ALA A 638 0.09 -6.25 3.98
CA ALA A 638 1.01 -6.92 3.05
C ALA A 638 0.21 -7.59 1.91
N PRO A 639 0.18 -6.95 0.71
CA PRO A 639 0.98 -5.81 0.27
C PRO A 639 0.47 -4.45 0.74
N GLN A 640 1.37 -3.47 0.65
CA GLN A 640 1.08 -2.04 0.75
C GLN A 640 1.67 -1.35 -0.47
N ALA A 641 0.90 -0.50 -1.17
CA ALA A 641 1.31 0.08 -2.45
C ALA A 641 2.61 0.91 -2.36
N TRP A 642 2.70 1.82 -1.38
CA TRP A 642 3.91 2.62 -1.19
C TRP A 642 5.12 1.81 -0.65
N ALA A 643 4.91 0.67 0.01
CA ALA A 643 6.03 -0.22 0.36
C ALA A 643 6.56 -0.96 -0.88
N ALA A 644 5.66 -1.36 -1.78
CA ALA A 644 6.03 -1.94 -3.07
C ALA A 644 6.68 -0.92 -4.01
N GLY A 645 6.22 0.35 -4.00
CA GLY A 645 6.79 1.45 -4.78
C GLY A 645 8.20 1.87 -4.33
N ALA A 646 8.53 1.65 -3.06
CA ALA A 646 9.76 2.13 -2.42
C ALA A 646 11.05 1.79 -3.19
N VAL A 647 11.15 0.60 -3.79
CA VAL A 647 12.34 0.18 -4.55
C VAL A 647 12.58 1.08 -5.77
N TYR A 648 11.53 1.56 -6.43
CA TYR A 648 11.66 2.43 -7.60
C TYR A 648 12.25 3.79 -7.23
N LEU A 649 11.76 4.41 -6.14
CA LEU A 649 12.30 5.68 -5.66
C LEU A 649 13.73 5.56 -5.14
N MET A 650 14.06 4.48 -4.41
CA MET A 650 15.43 4.21 -3.96
C MET A 650 16.40 3.99 -5.12
N LEU A 651 15.98 3.26 -6.17
CA LEU A 651 16.77 3.11 -7.39
C LEU A 651 16.98 4.45 -8.08
N GLN A 652 15.93 5.24 -8.27
CA GLN A 652 16.03 6.57 -8.83
C GLN A 652 17.05 7.43 -8.07
N ALA A 653 17.01 7.40 -6.74
CA ALA A 653 17.92 8.13 -5.87
C ALA A 653 19.38 7.70 -6.05
N CYS A 654 19.66 6.40 -6.00
CA CYS A 654 21.00 5.86 -6.12
C CYS A 654 21.61 6.04 -7.53
N LEU A 655 20.77 6.03 -8.56
CA LEU A 655 21.19 6.29 -9.94
C LEU A 655 21.31 7.80 -10.24
N GLY A 656 20.85 8.67 -9.37
CA GLY A 656 20.73 10.09 -9.65
C GLY A 656 19.95 10.34 -10.95
N LEU A 657 18.92 9.48 -11.19
CA LEU A 657 18.12 9.48 -12.41
C LEU A 657 17.14 10.63 -12.42
N HIS A 658 17.28 11.50 -13.41
CA HIS A 658 16.38 12.62 -13.64
C HIS A 658 15.94 12.62 -15.11
N ILE A 659 14.63 12.83 -15.35
CA ILE A 659 14.01 12.89 -16.66
C ILE A 659 13.36 14.25 -16.83
N ASP A 660 13.71 14.94 -17.89
CA ASP A 660 13.09 16.20 -18.35
C ASP A 660 12.53 15.98 -19.75
N ALA A 661 11.22 15.77 -19.84
CA ALA A 661 10.57 15.48 -21.10
C ALA A 661 10.53 16.69 -22.04
N ALA A 662 10.45 17.92 -21.50
CA ALA A 662 10.48 19.14 -22.31
C ALA A 662 11.85 19.34 -22.98
N ALA A 663 12.93 19.00 -22.27
CA ALA A 663 14.29 19.01 -22.81
C ALA A 663 14.62 17.72 -23.58
N ARG A 664 13.73 16.72 -23.61
CA ARG A 664 14.00 15.37 -24.17
C ARG A 664 15.28 14.76 -23.62
N ARG A 665 15.45 14.82 -22.29
CA ARG A 665 16.71 14.45 -21.64
C ARG A 665 16.50 13.45 -20.51
N ILE A 666 17.38 12.44 -20.48
CA ILE A 666 17.61 11.56 -19.33
C ILE A 666 19.00 11.88 -18.79
N SER A 667 19.12 12.16 -17.52
CA SER A 667 20.42 12.37 -16.87
C SER A 667 20.64 11.43 -15.69
N PHE A 668 21.88 11.01 -15.54
CA PHE A 668 22.39 10.23 -14.41
C PHE A 668 23.48 11.06 -13.74
N SER A 669 23.26 11.45 -12.48
CA SER A 669 24.20 12.28 -11.73
C SER A 669 24.78 11.49 -10.58
N HIS A 670 26.12 11.29 -10.57
CA HIS A 670 26.83 10.54 -9.53
C HIS A 670 26.20 9.16 -9.25
N ALA A 671 25.81 8.45 -10.32
CA ALA A 671 25.17 7.14 -10.23
C ALA A 671 26.04 6.14 -9.48
N ILE A 672 25.45 5.40 -8.55
CA ILE A 672 26.07 4.29 -7.83
C ILE A 672 25.18 3.04 -7.88
N LEU A 673 25.81 1.87 -7.84
CA LEU A 673 25.13 0.58 -7.74
C LEU A 673 25.64 -0.18 -6.52
N PRO A 674 24.79 -0.97 -5.84
CA PRO A 674 25.21 -1.84 -4.75
C PRO A 674 26.37 -2.76 -5.17
N GLU A 675 27.26 -3.09 -4.23
CA GLU A 675 28.38 -4.00 -4.50
C GLU A 675 27.93 -5.38 -5.02
N THR A 676 26.71 -5.79 -4.71
CA THR A 676 26.10 -7.04 -5.14
C THR A 676 25.52 -6.99 -6.55
N ILE A 677 25.54 -5.81 -7.21
CA ILE A 677 25.00 -5.60 -8.56
C ILE A 677 26.11 -5.12 -9.48
N ASP A 678 26.53 -5.96 -10.44
CA ASP A 678 27.56 -5.61 -11.44
C ASP A 678 26.99 -4.82 -12.60
N TRP A 679 25.74 -5.10 -12.97
CA TRP A 679 25.02 -4.37 -14.00
C TRP A 679 23.54 -4.28 -13.69
N LEU A 680 22.89 -3.21 -14.17
CA LEU A 680 21.45 -2.98 -14.10
C LEU A 680 20.97 -2.54 -15.48
N ARG A 681 19.95 -3.21 -16.00
CA ARG A 681 19.28 -2.86 -17.26
C ARG A 681 17.93 -2.21 -16.95
N ILE A 682 17.70 -1.07 -17.59
CA ILE A 682 16.40 -0.41 -17.65
C ILE A 682 15.91 -0.54 -19.08
N ALA A 683 14.84 -1.28 -19.32
CA ALA A 683 14.27 -1.49 -20.64
C ALA A 683 12.90 -0.85 -20.76
N ASN A 684 12.55 -0.45 -21.99
CA ASN A 684 11.25 0.15 -22.31
C ASN A 684 10.96 1.46 -21.54
N LEU A 685 11.99 2.28 -21.27
CA LEU A 685 11.82 3.57 -20.63
C LEU A 685 11.33 4.60 -21.64
N HIS A 686 10.10 5.10 -21.43
CA HIS A 686 9.48 6.10 -22.29
C HIS A 686 9.77 7.53 -21.82
N VAL A 687 10.20 8.42 -22.75
CA VAL A 687 10.40 9.84 -22.51
C VAL A 687 9.88 10.63 -23.70
N ALA A 688 8.81 11.42 -23.49
CA ALA A 688 8.06 12.05 -24.57
C ALA A 688 7.60 10.99 -25.59
N ASP A 689 8.01 11.12 -26.85
CA ASP A 689 7.73 10.17 -27.95
C ASP A 689 8.87 9.15 -28.19
N ALA A 690 9.93 9.18 -27.35
CA ALA A 690 11.06 8.27 -27.44
C ALA A 690 10.96 7.09 -26.47
N THR A 691 11.58 5.97 -26.86
CA THR A 691 11.75 4.78 -26.00
C THR A 691 13.20 4.37 -25.99
N VAL A 692 13.74 4.08 -24.80
CA VAL A 692 15.15 3.68 -24.65
C VAL A 692 15.30 2.44 -23.78
N ASP A 693 16.32 1.62 -24.13
CA ASP A 693 16.87 0.58 -23.26
C ASP A 693 18.29 0.98 -22.87
N LEU A 694 18.57 0.94 -21.59
CA LEU A 694 19.84 1.37 -21.01
C LEU A 694 20.48 0.22 -20.23
N MET A 695 21.80 0.16 -20.26
CA MET A 695 22.63 -0.71 -19.44
C MET A 695 23.55 0.14 -18.57
N LEU A 696 23.42 0.00 -17.28
CA LEU A 696 24.30 0.62 -16.29
C LEU A 696 25.27 -0.46 -15.80
N THR A 697 26.56 -0.21 -15.88
CA THR A 697 27.62 -1.17 -15.49
C THR A 697 28.48 -0.55 -14.40
N ARG A 698 28.64 -1.27 -13.29
CA ARG A 698 29.47 -0.85 -12.17
C ARG A 698 30.94 -1.07 -12.51
N TYR A 699 31.76 -0.04 -12.33
CA TYR A 699 33.21 -0.06 -12.38
C TYR A 699 33.78 0.24 -11.00
N ALA A 700 35.11 0.19 -10.87
CA ALA A 700 35.76 0.37 -9.57
C ALA A 700 35.44 1.71 -8.88
N HIS A 701 35.20 2.77 -9.65
CA HIS A 701 35.00 4.14 -9.10
C HIS A 701 33.78 4.86 -9.66
N ASP A 702 33.06 4.27 -10.61
CA ASP A 702 31.90 4.90 -11.24
C ASP A 702 30.91 3.87 -11.83
N VAL A 703 29.80 4.38 -12.36
CA VAL A 703 28.84 3.62 -13.14
C VAL A 703 28.85 4.15 -14.58
N GLY A 704 29.11 3.27 -15.53
CA GLY A 704 28.98 3.58 -16.95
C GLY A 704 27.58 3.33 -17.46
N VAL A 705 27.08 4.22 -18.30
CA VAL A 705 25.76 4.10 -18.94
C VAL A 705 25.93 3.85 -20.44
N ALA A 706 25.38 2.74 -20.91
CA ALA A 706 25.36 2.38 -22.34
C ALA A 706 23.90 2.34 -22.84
N VAL A 707 23.69 2.86 -24.04
CA VAL A 707 22.39 2.83 -24.73
C VAL A 707 22.32 1.56 -25.56
N LEU A 708 21.39 0.65 -25.21
CA LEU A 708 21.18 -0.61 -25.95
C LEU A 708 20.21 -0.43 -27.13
N ARG A 709 19.15 0.38 -26.91
CA ARG A 709 18.14 0.73 -27.91
C ARG A 709 17.72 2.18 -27.71
N ARG A 710 17.51 2.89 -28.81
CA ARG A 710 16.95 4.24 -28.80
C ARG A 710 16.06 4.43 -30.00
N ASP A 711 14.74 4.50 -29.75
CA ASP A 711 13.71 4.81 -30.73
C ASP A 711 13.22 6.23 -30.41
N GLY A 712 13.41 7.16 -31.34
CA GLY A 712 13.07 8.58 -31.14
C GLY A 712 14.27 9.43 -30.70
N ASP A 713 14.03 10.74 -30.52
CA ASP A 713 15.06 11.72 -30.17
C ASP A 713 15.05 11.99 -28.66
N VAL A 714 16.10 11.58 -27.97
CA VAL A 714 16.33 11.80 -26.54
C VAL A 714 17.83 11.88 -26.25
N GLU A 715 18.23 12.88 -25.47
CA GLU A 715 19.60 13.05 -24.99
C GLU A 715 19.81 12.23 -23.71
N ILE A 716 20.95 11.53 -23.61
CA ILE A 716 21.35 10.81 -22.40
C ILE A 716 22.64 11.42 -21.89
N LEU A 717 22.59 12.00 -20.69
CA LEU A 717 23.68 12.71 -20.05
C LEU A 717 24.14 11.95 -18.80
N THR A 718 25.44 11.77 -18.66
CA THR A 718 26.05 11.22 -17.44
C THR A 718 26.95 12.29 -16.82
N VAL A 719 26.66 12.65 -15.58
CA VAL A 719 27.48 13.54 -14.76
C VAL A 719 28.19 12.68 -13.71
N LYS A 720 29.53 12.73 -13.71
CA LYS A 720 30.41 11.97 -12.81
C LYS A 720 30.86 12.80 -11.62
#